data_2a59822b942895aed2468e3fa7de361e
#
_entry.id   2a59822b942895aed2468e3fa7de361e
#
_cell.length_a   1.000
_cell.length_b   1.000
_cell.length_c   1.000
_cell.angle_alpha   90.00
_cell.angle_beta   90.00
_cell.angle_gamma   90.00
#
_symmetry.space_group_name_H-M   'P 1'
#
loop_
_entity.id
_entity.type
_entity.pdbx_description
1 polymer ?
#
loop_
_entity_poly.entity_id
_entity_poly.type
_entity_poly.pdbx_seq_one_letter_code
_entity_poly.pdbx_strand_id
1 'polypeptide(L)'
;MKKIFWVLAVTGVAGGFWAWHRQDASVPQPERKVFAHFMGCWPAANGALPHSFRSDAAQAPSERFAKARKNGYDAVGGRIVNWPLLPQDFETNALANAKLEIARALRAGIDGFAFDAWAGGDSAKRQLDTFFRAAEEMKADFGLTVCFDPSCHPHGPGDGTMLEQFIATAKYVLRHLDSPNLARFDGKPLFFGYYSEGIVPRQTGETGEAWRARVAEAWAAWRAALPCPVFLHGSLDAMANFRDAKPAQMDAIGRWAGATFDAVGGFLGTDNGWGMDTNLIAGVKAAGGEWSQPLFFQYSNKLGGIITGAGLDRLRRNWEAAIRNGSRLLQFVTWNDYGEESSMAPAYGTSYTVTRVNRHFAETWKTGRAPKVTQDEVHAVFRRARSTEDAYPFLSRRAHRPTVLEIDTFLSAPARVAVEGYGDYDAPAGYSFRQFPLRDGVIRVAVTRGATTALDWTCPETVAREAWREDMTLAAYGSNYADEWARDFPGTGPFVFAENADDDGDGLPNWFEMVYFGEFPRMSTATAADPNADPDGDGRTNLQECRDRTNPLVADTAGSDVGFVWRLADLKEEAFVTNPFKDRTGHARWYAAYKYGPARQVAHDGDYTVMDWAGGAAKARQAGTYAKNPWGGYGGGCSVSTNGTVALSPRQECLMLLGWKAPTAGTYACEAVATGGKGHGSQRLSLEQGTRELDVKAVKGGESATLRADGVALKAGEMLWFAADARDSWGMQGVRIERFDVRRVE
;
A
#
# COMPACT_ATOMS: atom_id res chain seq x y z
N MET A 1 7.61 -24.42 42.45
CA MET A 1 6.73 -23.47 41.73
C MET A 1 6.93 -23.69 40.24
N LYS A 2 6.01 -24.47 39.63
CA LYS A 2 6.07 -24.84 38.22
C LYS A 2 5.40 -23.71 37.41
N LYS A 3 6.15 -23.03 36.55
CA LYS A 3 5.60 -22.08 35.55
C LYS A 3 4.95 -22.89 34.43
N ILE A 4 3.65 -22.85 34.37
CA ILE A 4 2.86 -23.40 33.27
C ILE A 4 2.91 -22.40 32.15
N PHE A 5 3.61 -22.75 31.06
CA PHE A 5 3.53 -22.05 29.78
C PHE A 5 2.22 -22.47 29.12
N TRP A 6 1.29 -21.52 28.97
CA TRP A 6 0.15 -21.66 28.07
C TRP A 6 0.64 -21.43 26.65
N VAL A 7 0.83 -22.53 25.93
CA VAL A 7 0.87 -22.49 24.48
C VAL A 7 -0.57 -22.30 24.02
N LEU A 8 -0.92 -21.10 23.61
CA LEU A 8 -2.15 -20.84 22.86
C LEU A 8 -1.99 -21.51 21.48
N ALA A 9 -2.42 -22.76 21.39
CA ALA A 9 -2.73 -23.37 20.13
C ALA A 9 -3.94 -22.63 19.57
N VAL A 10 -3.70 -21.72 18.64
CA VAL A 10 -4.74 -21.19 17.76
C VAL A 10 -5.14 -22.35 16.85
N THR A 11 -5.98 -23.23 17.36
CA THR A 11 -6.75 -24.13 16.51
C THR A 11 -7.69 -23.24 15.73
N GLY A 12 -7.34 -22.99 14.48
CA GLY A 12 -8.24 -22.35 13.52
C GLY A 12 -9.55 -23.12 13.53
N VAL A 13 -10.60 -22.45 13.97
CA VAL A 13 -11.96 -22.97 13.87
C VAL A 13 -12.32 -22.99 12.37
N ALA A 14 -11.87 -24.06 11.72
CA ALA A 14 -12.46 -24.50 10.45
C ALA A 14 -13.80 -25.13 10.80
N GLY A 15 -14.84 -24.34 10.99
CA GLY A 15 -16.14 -24.90 11.39
C GLY A 15 -17.25 -23.90 11.61
N GLY A 16 -17.04 -22.62 11.34
CA GLY A 16 -18.11 -21.62 11.34
C GLY A 16 -18.66 -21.40 9.92
N PHE A 17 -18.89 -22.49 9.19
CA PHE A 17 -19.44 -22.38 7.84
C PHE A 17 -20.94 -22.17 7.90
N TRP A 18 -21.36 -20.95 7.60
CA TRP A 18 -22.46 -20.52 6.75
C TRP A 18 -23.65 -21.50 6.73
N ALA A 19 -24.49 -21.49 7.75
CA ALA A 19 -25.88 -21.89 7.56
C ALA A 19 -26.54 -20.79 6.69
N TRP A 20 -26.30 -20.83 5.40
CA TRP A 20 -27.15 -20.14 4.46
C TRP A 20 -28.53 -20.72 4.62
N HIS A 21 -29.47 -19.92 5.12
CA HIS A 21 -30.87 -20.27 4.97
C HIS A 21 -31.07 -20.56 3.47
N ARG A 22 -31.53 -21.76 3.14
CA ARG A 22 -31.95 -22.09 1.78
C ARG A 22 -32.99 -21.06 1.39
N GLN A 23 -32.59 -20.06 0.61
CA GLN A 23 -33.55 -19.15 0.00
C GLN A 23 -34.35 -19.94 -1.02
N ASP A 24 -35.65 -19.75 -0.97
CA ASP A 24 -36.58 -20.40 -1.87
C ASP A 24 -36.23 -20.01 -3.34
N ALA A 25 -35.95 -20.98 -4.19
CA ALA A 25 -35.52 -20.74 -5.58
C ALA A 25 -36.59 -20.04 -6.43
N SER A 26 -37.78 -19.87 -5.91
CA SER A 26 -38.93 -19.24 -6.58
C SER A 26 -38.95 -17.70 -6.43
N VAL A 27 -38.13 -17.11 -5.52
CA VAL A 27 -38.06 -15.65 -5.34
C VAL A 27 -36.92 -15.13 -6.21
N PRO A 28 -37.18 -14.15 -7.11
CA PRO A 28 -36.11 -13.49 -7.85
C PRO A 28 -35.05 -12.95 -6.88
N GLN A 29 -33.80 -13.38 -7.09
CA GLN A 29 -32.72 -12.86 -6.26
C GLN A 29 -32.54 -11.36 -6.54
N PRO A 30 -32.31 -10.54 -5.53
CA PRO A 30 -32.03 -9.13 -5.74
C PRO A 30 -30.76 -8.96 -6.58
N GLU A 31 -30.77 -7.96 -7.44
CA GLU A 31 -29.58 -7.61 -8.24
C GLU A 31 -28.36 -7.44 -7.33
N ARG A 32 -27.26 -8.09 -7.69
CA ARG A 32 -25.98 -8.05 -6.97
C ARG A 32 -24.85 -7.78 -7.93
N LYS A 33 -24.12 -6.70 -7.74
CA LYS A 33 -23.06 -6.26 -8.64
C LYS A 33 -21.77 -5.90 -7.87
N VAL A 34 -20.66 -6.29 -8.46
CA VAL A 34 -19.31 -5.92 -7.98
C VAL A 34 -18.64 -5.08 -9.07
N PHE A 35 -18.34 -3.84 -8.76
CA PHE A 35 -17.53 -2.97 -9.63
C PHE A 35 -16.13 -2.83 -9.09
N ALA A 36 -15.13 -2.70 -9.97
CA ALA A 36 -13.78 -2.35 -9.57
C ALA A 36 -13.43 -0.94 -10.07
N HIS A 37 -12.75 -0.17 -9.23
CA HIS A 37 -12.22 1.13 -9.65
C HIS A 37 -11.03 0.92 -10.56
N PHE A 38 -11.13 1.47 -11.78
CA PHE A 38 -10.12 1.36 -12.81
C PHE A 38 -9.34 2.66 -12.91
N MET A 39 -8.05 2.62 -12.56
CA MET A 39 -7.18 3.79 -12.58
C MET A 39 -6.68 4.02 -14.00
N GLY A 40 -7.27 5.01 -14.68
CA GLY A 40 -6.97 5.31 -16.09
C GLY A 40 -5.54 5.80 -16.34
N CYS A 41 -4.79 6.14 -15.31
CA CYS A 41 -3.39 6.56 -15.40
C CYS A 41 -2.40 5.39 -15.50
N TRP A 42 -2.83 4.15 -15.26
CA TRP A 42 -1.96 2.98 -15.30
C TRP A 42 -1.98 2.27 -16.66
N PRO A 43 -0.93 1.47 -17.00
CA PRO A 43 -0.82 0.81 -18.31
C PRO A 43 -1.97 -0.17 -18.57
N ALA A 44 -2.04 -0.59 -19.79
CA ALA A 44 -3.01 -1.47 -20.44
C ALA A 44 -4.30 -0.79 -20.92
N ALA A 45 -4.70 0.33 -20.35
CA ALA A 45 -5.96 0.95 -20.72
C ALA A 45 -5.93 1.79 -22.01
N ASN A 46 -4.82 2.40 -22.35
CA ASN A 46 -4.71 3.32 -23.50
C ASN A 46 -3.56 2.97 -24.45
N GLY A 47 -2.95 1.81 -24.31
CA GLY A 47 -1.80 1.40 -25.12
C GLY A 47 -0.54 2.22 -24.85
N ALA A 48 -0.50 2.98 -23.76
CA ALA A 48 0.66 3.79 -23.41
C ALA A 48 1.02 3.55 -21.94
N LEU A 49 2.31 3.48 -21.64
CA LEU A 49 2.78 3.57 -20.28
C LEU A 49 2.34 4.91 -19.67
N PRO A 50 1.88 4.94 -18.43
CA PRO A 50 1.71 6.19 -17.72
C PRO A 50 2.99 7.00 -17.77
N HIS A 51 2.87 8.31 -17.68
CA HIS A 51 4.02 9.22 -17.76
C HIS A 51 5.12 8.84 -16.74
N SER A 52 4.74 8.33 -15.58
CA SER A 52 5.65 7.79 -14.56
C SER A 52 6.41 6.53 -15.03
N PHE A 53 5.76 5.64 -15.76
CA PHE A 53 6.41 4.45 -16.32
C PHE A 53 7.22 4.77 -17.58
N ARG A 54 6.67 5.61 -18.49
CA ARG A 54 7.40 5.99 -19.72
C ARG A 54 8.69 6.73 -19.44
N SER A 55 8.65 7.63 -18.50
CA SER A 55 9.85 8.34 -18.09
C SER A 55 10.87 7.41 -17.43
N ASP A 56 10.39 6.37 -16.76
CA ASP A 56 11.25 5.39 -16.11
C ASP A 56 11.77 4.33 -17.09
N ALA A 57 10.99 3.95 -18.12
CA ALA A 57 11.43 3.02 -19.16
C ALA A 57 12.30 3.65 -20.26
N ALA A 58 12.09 4.93 -20.57
CA ALA A 58 12.86 5.65 -21.59
C ALA A 58 14.15 6.29 -21.07
N GLN A 59 14.33 6.36 -19.76
CA GLN A 59 15.51 6.94 -19.12
C GLN A 59 16.58 5.87 -18.87
N ALA A 60 17.85 6.27 -18.92
CA ALA A 60 18.92 5.43 -18.43
C ALA A 60 18.61 4.94 -17.01
N PRO A 61 19.00 3.72 -16.64
CA PRO A 61 18.74 3.19 -15.31
C PRO A 61 19.08 4.16 -14.16
N SER A 62 20.21 4.87 -14.24
CA SER A 62 20.63 5.91 -13.29
C SER A 62 19.60 7.06 -13.16
N GLU A 63 18.94 7.45 -14.27
CA GLU A 63 17.93 8.49 -14.28
C GLU A 63 16.58 8.02 -13.71
N ARG A 64 16.23 6.74 -13.90
CA ARG A 64 15.05 6.12 -13.28
C ARG A 64 15.12 6.24 -11.77
N PHE A 65 16.28 5.91 -11.20
CA PHE A 65 16.49 5.99 -9.75
C PHE A 65 16.50 7.42 -9.23
N ALA A 66 17.16 8.33 -9.93
CA ALA A 66 17.15 9.74 -9.57
C ALA A 66 15.72 10.30 -9.53
N LYS A 67 14.85 9.84 -10.43
CA LYS A 67 13.47 10.28 -10.49
C LYS A 67 12.56 9.61 -9.46
N ALA A 68 12.76 8.31 -9.22
CA ALA A 68 12.09 7.61 -8.13
C ALA A 68 12.42 8.26 -6.78
N ARG A 69 13.68 8.60 -6.54
CA ARG A 69 14.13 9.36 -5.37
C ARG A 69 13.47 10.72 -5.27
N LYS A 70 13.39 11.48 -6.38
CA LYS A 70 12.75 12.81 -6.41
C LYS A 70 11.29 12.75 -6.00
N ASN A 71 10.62 11.63 -6.19
CA ASN A 71 9.24 11.41 -5.78
C ASN A 71 9.10 10.85 -4.35
N GLY A 72 10.16 10.89 -3.55
CA GLY A 72 10.13 10.44 -2.15
C GLY A 72 10.26 8.93 -1.93
N TYR A 73 10.60 8.18 -2.96
CA TYR A 73 10.77 6.73 -2.89
C TYR A 73 12.25 6.37 -2.87
N ASP A 74 12.84 6.38 -1.69
CA ASP A 74 14.20 5.90 -1.47
C ASP A 74 14.28 4.38 -1.26
N ALA A 75 13.15 3.70 -1.44
CA ALA A 75 13.13 2.25 -1.35
C ALA A 75 13.95 1.63 -2.48
N VAL A 76 14.83 0.74 -2.15
CA VAL A 76 15.45 -0.15 -3.12
C VAL A 76 14.33 -0.90 -3.84
N GLY A 77 14.30 -0.85 -5.17
CA GLY A 77 13.25 -1.45 -5.97
C GLY A 77 12.15 -0.49 -6.46
N GLY A 78 12.25 0.79 -6.14
CA GLY A 78 11.33 1.81 -6.65
C GLY A 78 9.94 1.79 -6.00
N ARG A 79 9.04 2.56 -6.59
CA ARG A 79 7.67 2.77 -6.05
C ARG A 79 6.75 1.57 -6.25
N ILE A 80 6.86 0.92 -7.40
CA ILE A 80 5.98 -0.16 -7.78
C ILE A 80 6.73 -1.46 -7.57
N VAL A 81 6.21 -2.29 -6.69
CA VAL A 81 6.81 -3.58 -6.37
C VAL A 81 6.03 -4.74 -7.01
N ASN A 82 4.75 -4.55 -7.25
CA ASN A 82 3.91 -5.55 -7.89
C ASN A 82 3.59 -5.10 -9.33
N TRP A 83 4.33 -5.58 -10.28
CA TRP A 83 4.29 -5.16 -11.68
C TRP A 83 3.16 -5.85 -12.44
N PRO A 84 2.40 -5.14 -13.30
CA PRO A 84 1.30 -5.72 -14.05
C PRO A 84 1.78 -6.78 -15.04
N LEU A 85 0.99 -7.83 -15.23
CA LEU A 85 1.16 -8.77 -16.35
C LEU A 85 0.62 -8.13 -17.64
N LEU A 86 1.53 -7.64 -18.49
CA LEU A 86 1.18 -6.95 -19.73
C LEU A 86 1.51 -7.80 -20.97
N PRO A 87 0.72 -7.74 -22.07
CA PRO A 87 1.09 -8.32 -23.34
C PRO A 87 2.28 -7.59 -23.95
N GLN A 88 3.04 -8.27 -24.80
CA GLN A 88 4.23 -7.68 -25.43
C GLN A 88 3.94 -6.46 -26.31
N ASP A 89 2.74 -6.39 -26.90
CA ASP A 89 2.28 -5.32 -27.79
C ASP A 89 1.36 -4.30 -27.07
N PHE A 90 1.36 -4.26 -25.75
CA PHE A 90 0.42 -3.44 -24.98
C PHE A 90 0.47 -1.94 -25.35
N GLU A 91 1.61 -1.43 -25.78
CA GLU A 91 1.75 -0.02 -26.18
C GLU A 91 1.01 0.32 -27.47
N THR A 92 0.80 -0.65 -28.33
CA THR A 92 0.26 -0.44 -29.69
C THR A 92 -1.15 -0.96 -29.88
N ASN A 93 -1.68 -1.75 -28.95
CA ASN A 93 -2.94 -2.47 -29.11
C ASN A 93 -3.94 -2.19 -27.98
N ALA A 94 -4.35 -0.93 -27.82
CA ALA A 94 -5.26 -0.50 -26.76
C ALA A 94 -6.58 -1.31 -26.72
N LEU A 95 -7.11 -1.71 -27.87
CA LEU A 95 -8.36 -2.48 -27.94
C LEU A 95 -8.17 -3.91 -27.42
N ALA A 96 -7.07 -4.57 -27.79
CA ALA A 96 -6.78 -5.91 -27.26
C ALA A 96 -6.51 -5.84 -25.76
N ASN A 97 -5.82 -4.82 -25.28
CA ASN A 97 -5.59 -4.61 -23.86
C ASN A 97 -6.91 -4.43 -23.09
N ALA A 98 -7.83 -3.60 -23.60
CA ALA A 98 -9.15 -3.42 -23.00
C ALA A 98 -9.93 -4.73 -22.94
N LYS A 99 -9.89 -5.54 -24.01
CA LYS A 99 -10.50 -6.87 -24.03
C LYS A 99 -9.88 -7.81 -22.99
N LEU A 100 -8.57 -7.80 -22.85
CA LEU A 100 -7.85 -8.59 -21.86
C LEU A 100 -8.26 -8.20 -20.44
N GLU A 101 -8.29 -6.91 -20.13
CA GLU A 101 -8.70 -6.41 -18.81
C GLU A 101 -10.14 -6.77 -18.46
N ILE A 102 -11.09 -6.64 -19.43
CA ILE A 102 -12.47 -7.08 -19.26
C ILE A 102 -12.55 -8.60 -19.01
N ALA A 103 -11.82 -9.39 -19.80
CA ALA A 103 -11.81 -10.85 -19.65
C ALA A 103 -11.27 -11.27 -18.27
N ARG A 104 -10.21 -10.64 -17.78
CA ARG A 104 -9.64 -10.86 -16.45
C ARG A 104 -10.63 -10.50 -15.35
N ALA A 105 -11.27 -9.32 -15.48
CA ALA A 105 -12.24 -8.83 -14.50
C ALA A 105 -13.46 -9.78 -14.40
N LEU A 106 -14.01 -10.21 -15.53
CA LEU A 106 -15.09 -11.20 -15.56
C LEU A 106 -14.68 -12.51 -14.88
N ARG A 107 -13.47 -13.01 -15.16
CA ARG A 107 -12.94 -14.21 -14.49
C ARG A 107 -12.73 -14.01 -12.99
N ALA A 108 -12.47 -12.79 -12.56
CA ALA A 108 -12.36 -12.44 -11.15
C ALA A 108 -13.72 -12.26 -10.45
N GLY A 109 -14.83 -12.33 -11.18
CA GLY A 109 -16.18 -12.12 -10.65
C GLY A 109 -16.60 -10.65 -10.56
N ILE A 110 -15.91 -9.75 -11.27
CA ILE A 110 -16.21 -8.33 -11.39
C ILE A 110 -17.21 -8.11 -12.53
N ASP A 111 -18.23 -7.29 -12.29
CA ASP A 111 -19.32 -7.01 -13.24
C ASP A 111 -19.09 -5.74 -14.05
N GLY A 112 -18.09 -4.94 -13.70
CA GLY A 112 -17.83 -3.72 -14.44
C GLY A 112 -16.69 -2.88 -13.84
N PHE A 113 -16.31 -1.84 -14.58
CA PHE A 113 -15.33 -0.86 -14.16
C PHE A 113 -15.95 0.52 -13.93
N ALA A 114 -15.55 1.15 -12.83
CA ALA A 114 -15.71 2.57 -12.60
C ALA A 114 -14.36 3.25 -12.86
N PHE A 115 -14.25 3.99 -13.97
CA PHE A 115 -13.01 4.67 -14.32
C PHE A 115 -12.76 5.81 -13.34
N ASP A 116 -11.70 5.69 -12.58
CA ASP A 116 -11.20 6.67 -11.62
C ASP A 116 -9.99 7.43 -12.18
N ALA A 117 -9.57 8.47 -11.46
CA ALA A 117 -8.55 9.39 -11.93
C ALA A 117 -8.91 10.00 -13.30
N TRP A 118 -10.20 10.24 -13.52
CA TRP A 118 -10.77 10.73 -14.75
C TRP A 118 -10.67 12.27 -14.81
N ALA A 119 -9.70 12.77 -15.57
CA ALA A 119 -9.52 14.22 -15.76
C ALA A 119 -10.44 14.85 -16.84
N GLY A 120 -11.40 14.09 -17.38
CA GLY A 120 -12.34 14.58 -18.40
C GLY A 120 -11.73 14.95 -19.75
N GLY A 121 -10.42 14.80 -19.91
CA GLY A 121 -9.69 15.13 -21.14
C GLY A 121 -9.92 14.12 -22.29
N ASP A 122 -9.47 14.46 -23.49
CA ASP A 122 -9.68 13.63 -24.69
C ASP A 122 -9.02 12.24 -24.59
N SER A 123 -7.92 12.11 -23.86
CA SER A 123 -7.28 10.81 -23.64
C SER A 123 -8.17 9.89 -22.81
N ALA A 124 -8.72 10.40 -21.73
CA ALA A 124 -9.62 9.65 -20.86
C ALA A 124 -10.91 9.25 -21.61
N LYS A 125 -11.45 10.14 -22.42
CA LYS A 125 -12.62 9.85 -23.27
C LYS A 125 -12.33 8.74 -24.29
N ARG A 126 -11.20 8.82 -25.00
CA ARG A 126 -10.80 7.75 -25.94
C ARG A 126 -10.61 6.41 -25.23
N GLN A 127 -10.05 6.42 -24.02
CA GLN A 127 -9.88 5.21 -23.22
C GLN A 127 -11.24 4.57 -22.91
N LEU A 128 -12.19 5.32 -22.37
CA LEU A 128 -13.53 4.84 -22.07
C LEU A 128 -14.23 4.28 -23.33
N ASP A 129 -14.16 5.01 -24.44
CA ASP A 129 -14.74 4.56 -25.73
C ASP A 129 -14.10 3.25 -26.22
N THR A 130 -12.80 3.08 -26.00
CA THR A 130 -12.09 1.84 -26.32
C THR A 130 -12.63 0.67 -25.51
N PHE A 131 -12.91 0.90 -24.22
CA PHE A 131 -13.49 -0.15 -23.37
C PHE A 131 -14.95 -0.46 -23.75
N PHE A 132 -15.77 0.54 -24.08
CA PHE A 132 -17.12 0.30 -24.61
C PHE A 132 -17.07 -0.56 -25.86
N ARG A 133 -16.23 -0.17 -26.83
CA ARG A 133 -16.02 -0.94 -28.04
C ARG A 133 -15.53 -2.36 -27.76
N ALA A 134 -14.58 -2.52 -26.83
CA ALA A 134 -14.08 -3.84 -26.44
C ALA A 134 -15.17 -4.71 -25.87
N ALA A 135 -15.98 -4.20 -24.94
CA ALA A 135 -17.09 -4.92 -24.32
C ALA A 135 -18.16 -5.33 -25.37
N GLU A 136 -18.51 -4.43 -26.28
CA GLU A 136 -19.46 -4.69 -27.37
C GLU A 136 -18.95 -5.76 -28.33
N GLU A 137 -17.69 -5.67 -28.81
CA GLU A 137 -17.09 -6.68 -29.68
C GLU A 137 -16.98 -8.06 -29.00
N MET A 138 -16.74 -8.10 -27.70
CA MET A 138 -16.73 -9.32 -26.89
C MET A 138 -18.14 -9.83 -26.59
N LYS A 139 -19.18 -9.03 -26.79
CA LYS A 139 -20.54 -9.28 -26.28
C LYS A 139 -20.53 -9.62 -24.78
N ALA A 140 -19.71 -8.89 -24.04
CA ALA A 140 -19.51 -9.11 -22.62
C ALA A 140 -20.69 -8.53 -21.81
N ASP A 141 -21.17 -9.26 -20.82
CA ASP A 141 -22.04 -8.69 -19.77
C ASP A 141 -21.14 -7.96 -18.76
N PHE A 142 -20.74 -6.74 -19.11
CA PHE A 142 -19.77 -5.96 -18.36
C PHE A 142 -20.12 -4.48 -18.40
N GLY A 143 -20.34 -3.88 -17.23
CA GLY A 143 -20.76 -2.49 -17.09
C GLY A 143 -19.60 -1.52 -17.04
N LEU A 144 -19.70 -0.40 -17.76
CA LEU A 144 -18.68 0.66 -17.79
C LEU A 144 -19.30 1.96 -17.32
N THR A 145 -18.59 2.64 -16.43
CA THR A 145 -18.97 3.94 -15.88
C THR A 145 -17.73 4.70 -15.41
N VAL A 146 -17.93 5.84 -14.78
CA VAL A 146 -16.86 6.66 -14.20
C VAL A 146 -17.05 6.83 -12.69
N CYS A 147 -15.95 7.10 -12.03
CA CYS A 147 -15.90 7.60 -10.66
C CYS A 147 -15.53 9.08 -10.68
N PHE A 148 -16.36 9.92 -10.08
CA PHE A 148 -16.07 11.34 -9.95
C PHE A 148 -15.06 11.54 -8.82
N ASP A 149 -13.86 11.97 -9.18
CA ASP A 149 -12.78 12.27 -8.25
C ASP A 149 -12.38 13.75 -8.35
N PRO A 150 -12.74 14.58 -7.36
CA PRO A 150 -12.38 15.99 -7.36
C PRO A 150 -10.87 16.24 -7.41
N SER A 151 -10.06 15.32 -6.90
CA SER A 151 -8.60 15.48 -6.85
C SER A 151 -7.94 15.36 -8.24
N CYS A 152 -8.61 14.70 -9.18
CA CYS A 152 -8.10 14.43 -10.52
C CYS A 152 -8.59 15.44 -11.57
N HIS A 153 -9.53 16.31 -11.23
CA HIS A 153 -10.06 17.31 -12.15
C HIS A 153 -9.23 18.59 -12.12
N PRO A 154 -9.12 19.31 -13.28
CA PRO A 154 -8.41 20.58 -13.33
C PRO A 154 -9.02 21.63 -12.40
N HIS A 155 -8.19 22.44 -11.77
CA HIS A 155 -8.57 23.53 -10.88
C HIS A 155 -8.07 24.91 -11.33
N GLY A 156 -7.73 25.05 -12.61
CA GLY A 156 -7.20 26.29 -13.19
C GLY A 156 -8.27 27.33 -13.51
N PRO A 157 -7.88 28.60 -13.68
CA PRO A 157 -8.78 29.61 -14.20
C PRO A 157 -9.26 29.22 -15.61
N GLY A 158 -10.58 29.12 -15.81
CA GLY A 158 -11.18 28.72 -17.08
C GLY A 158 -11.62 27.27 -17.19
N ASP A 159 -11.26 26.41 -16.22
CA ASP A 159 -11.65 24.99 -16.24
C ASP A 159 -13.11 24.74 -15.84
N GLY A 160 -13.83 25.77 -15.43
CA GLY A 160 -15.17 25.66 -14.89
C GLY A 160 -15.22 25.17 -13.42
N THR A 161 -16.39 25.13 -12.85
CA THR A 161 -16.59 24.60 -11.52
C THR A 161 -16.54 23.05 -11.53
N MET A 162 -16.25 22.43 -10.41
CA MET A 162 -16.29 20.98 -10.26
C MET A 162 -17.65 20.40 -10.66
N LEU A 163 -18.72 21.08 -10.30
CA LEU A 163 -20.10 20.72 -10.68
C LEU A 163 -20.26 20.69 -12.21
N GLU A 164 -19.80 21.70 -12.92
CA GLU A 164 -19.89 21.77 -14.38
C GLU A 164 -19.07 20.66 -15.04
N GLN A 165 -17.87 20.39 -14.54
CA GLN A 165 -17.02 19.30 -15.02
C GLN A 165 -17.68 17.93 -14.81
N PHE A 166 -18.28 17.70 -13.64
CA PHE A 166 -19.00 16.45 -13.34
C PHE A 166 -20.26 16.29 -14.19
N ILE A 167 -20.99 17.37 -14.46
CA ILE A 167 -22.12 17.35 -15.40
C ILE A 167 -21.66 16.99 -16.81
N ALA A 168 -20.58 17.60 -17.29
CA ALA A 168 -20.05 17.33 -18.62
C ALA A 168 -19.58 15.86 -18.75
N THR A 169 -18.91 15.34 -17.74
CA THR A 169 -18.46 13.94 -17.67
C THR A 169 -19.66 12.98 -17.66
N ALA A 170 -20.67 13.22 -16.84
CA ALA A 170 -21.87 12.39 -16.81
C ALA A 170 -22.59 12.37 -18.16
N LYS A 171 -22.78 13.53 -18.79
CA LYS A 171 -23.39 13.62 -20.14
C LYS A 171 -22.56 12.90 -21.19
N TYR A 172 -21.24 12.93 -21.08
CA TYR A 172 -20.38 12.17 -21.98
C TYR A 172 -20.60 10.65 -21.84
N VAL A 173 -20.66 10.14 -20.64
CA VAL A 173 -20.93 8.70 -20.37
C VAL A 173 -22.34 8.34 -20.84
N LEU A 174 -23.34 9.18 -20.57
CA LEU A 174 -24.74 8.94 -20.93
C LEU A 174 -25.00 8.97 -22.45
N ARG A 175 -24.07 9.35 -23.31
CA ARG A 175 -24.19 9.14 -24.75
C ARG A 175 -24.23 7.65 -25.15
N HIS A 176 -23.77 6.76 -24.23
CA HIS A 176 -23.86 5.30 -24.34
C HIS A 176 -25.15 4.73 -23.73
N LEU A 177 -26.21 5.55 -23.60
CA LEU A 177 -27.44 5.16 -22.91
C LEU A 177 -28.09 3.90 -23.50
N ASP A 178 -27.96 3.70 -24.82
CA ASP A 178 -28.50 2.53 -25.53
C ASP A 178 -27.54 1.32 -25.52
N SER A 179 -26.31 1.49 -25.04
CA SER A 179 -25.36 0.38 -24.95
C SER A 179 -25.72 -0.55 -23.77
N PRO A 180 -25.73 -1.88 -23.99
CA PRO A 180 -25.90 -2.85 -22.90
C PRO A 180 -24.73 -2.79 -21.89
N ASN A 181 -23.59 -2.22 -22.30
CA ASN A 181 -22.39 -2.09 -21.49
C ASN A 181 -22.34 -0.80 -20.66
N LEU A 182 -23.35 0.09 -20.74
CA LEU A 182 -23.45 1.15 -19.75
C LEU A 182 -23.80 0.54 -18.39
N ALA A 183 -22.96 0.78 -17.39
CA ALA A 183 -23.18 0.29 -16.03
C ALA A 183 -24.54 0.73 -15.50
N ARG A 184 -25.31 -0.22 -14.96
CA ARG A 184 -26.62 0.03 -14.37
C ARG A 184 -26.76 -0.67 -13.04
N PHE A 185 -27.57 -0.07 -12.16
CA PHE A 185 -28.01 -0.66 -10.92
C PHE A 185 -29.46 -0.26 -10.63
N ASP A 186 -30.29 -1.22 -10.24
CA ASP A 186 -31.74 -1.04 -10.13
C ASP A 186 -32.36 -0.38 -11.39
N GLY A 187 -31.87 -0.81 -12.57
CA GLY A 187 -32.30 -0.34 -13.89
C GLY A 187 -31.83 1.06 -14.30
N LYS A 188 -31.17 1.81 -13.44
CA LYS A 188 -30.67 3.18 -13.70
C LYS A 188 -29.21 3.17 -14.07
N PRO A 189 -28.73 4.07 -14.97
CA PRO A 189 -27.29 4.30 -15.16
C PRO A 189 -26.59 4.58 -13.84
N LEU A 190 -25.50 3.85 -13.58
CA LEU A 190 -24.73 3.90 -12.33
C LEU A 190 -23.54 4.80 -12.47
N PHE A 191 -23.32 5.66 -11.48
CA PHE A 191 -22.12 6.46 -11.32
C PHE A 191 -21.53 6.29 -9.92
N PHE A 192 -20.21 6.38 -9.82
CA PHE A 192 -19.48 6.40 -8.57
C PHE A 192 -18.90 7.78 -8.29
N GLY A 193 -18.69 8.09 -7.03
CA GLY A 193 -17.97 9.27 -6.59
C GLY A 193 -16.99 8.91 -5.49
N TYR A 194 -15.74 9.31 -5.67
CA TYR A 194 -14.71 9.34 -4.64
C TYR A 194 -14.67 10.75 -4.04
N TYR A 195 -14.50 10.86 -2.73
CA TYR A 195 -14.50 12.16 -2.05
C TYR A 195 -15.67 13.06 -2.50
N SER A 196 -16.88 12.49 -2.50
CA SER A 196 -18.07 13.08 -3.14
C SER A 196 -18.46 14.45 -2.59
N GLU A 197 -18.07 14.78 -1.37
CA GLU A 197 -18.22 16.10 -0.77
C GLU A 197 -17.34 17.17 -1.42
N GLY A 198 -16.29 16.77 -2.12
CA GLY A 198 -15.38 17.66 -2.85
C GLY A 198 -15.99 18.32 -4.10
N ILE A 199 -17.23 17.96 -4.49
CA ILE A 199 -17.95 18.64 -5.57
C ILE A 199 -18.08 20.16 -5.33
N VAL A 200 -18.08 20.57 -4.07
CA VAL A 200 -17.93 21.97 -3.65
C VAL A 200 -16.90 22.05 -2.53
N PRO A 201 -15.86 22.84 -2.70
CA PRO A 201 -14.86 23.01 -1.65
C PRO A 201 -15.46 23.68 -0.42
N ARG A 202 -14.99 23.24 0.76
CA ARG A 202 -15.37 23.89 2.02
C ARG A 202 -14.74 25.28 2.11
N GLN A 203 -15.53 26.28 2.49
CA GLN A 203 -15.09 27.66 2.64
C GLN A 203 -14.45 27.88 4.02
N THR A 204 -13.50 28.82 4.10
CA THR A 204 -12.87 29.19 5.36
C THR A 204 -13.92 29.76 6.31
N GLY A 205 -14.00 29.20 7.53
CA GLY A 205 -14.98 29.62 8.55
C GLY A 205 -16.39 29.06 8.37
N GLU A 206 -16.62 28.27 7.33
CA GLU A 206 -17.93 27.65 7.09
C GLU A 206 -18.22 26.53 8.10
N THR A 207 -19.45 26.49 8.62
CA THR A 207 -19.88 25.38 9.48
C THR A 207 -20.02 24.09 8.66
N GLY A 208 -19.85 22.94 9.31
CA GLY A 208 -20.05 21.64 8.65
C GLY A 208 -21.47 21.46 8.11
N GLU A 209 -22.48 22.06 8.76
CA GLU A 209 -23.88 22.01 8.33
C GLU A 209 -24.10 22.81 7.05
N ALA A 210 -23.59 24.05 6.98
CA ALA A 210 -23.69 24.88 5.79
C ALA A 210 -22.99 24.24 4.60
N TRP A 211 -21.80 23.68 4.82
CA TRP A 211 -21.10 22.95 3.76
C TRP A 211 -21.88 21.73 3.26
N ARG A 212 -22.45 20.90 4.16
CA ARG A 212 -23.29 19.76 3.78
C ARG A 212 -24.51 20.17 2.95
N ALA A 213 -25.14 21.29 3.30
CA ALA A 213 -26.27 21.84 2.53
C ALA A 213 -25.83 22.15 1.08
N ARG A 214 -24.71 22.86 0.91
CA ARG A 214 -24.17 23.18 -0.42
C ARG A 214 -23.76 21.92 -1.20
N VAL A 215 -23.20 20.91 -0.56
CA VAL A 215 -22.89 19.61 -1.20
C VAL A 215 -24.19 18.95 -1.70
N ALA A 216 -25.24 18.95 -0.88
CA ALA A 216 -26.54 18.38 -1.27
C ALA A 216 -27.18 19.17 -2.43
N GLU A 217 -27.12 20.49 -2.40
CA GLU A 217 -27.59 21.36 -3.49
C GLU A 217 -26.82 21.12 -4.80
N ALA A 218 -25.50 21.00 -4.73
CA ALA A 218 -24.67 20.72 -5.90
C ALA A 218 -25.02 19.36 -6.54
N TRP A 219 -25.18 18.31 -5.75
CA TRP A 219 -25.60 17.01 -6.27
C TRP A 219 -27.04 17.01 -6.79
N ALA A 220 -27.93 17.79 -6.19
CA ALA A 220 -29.28 18.01 -6.72
C ALA A 220 -29.25 18.69 -8.09
N ALA A 221 -28.43 19.75 -8.23
CA ALA A 221 -28.23 20.44 -9.50
C ALA A 221 -27.59 19.53 -10.56
N TRP A 222 -26.62 18.71 -10.15
CA TRP A 222 -26.02 17.70 -11.03
C TRP A 222 -27.08 16.74 -11.57
N ARG A 223 -27.94 16.16 -10.70
CA ARG A 223 -29.02 15.27 -11.14
C ARG A 223 -30.00 15.95 -12.07
N ALA A 224 -30.38 17.20 -11.77
CA ALA A 224 -31.32 17.96 -12.56
C ALA A 224 -30.80 18.30 -13.98
N ALA A 225 -29.48 18.37 -14.15
CA ALA A 225 -28.83 18.64 -15.43
C ALA A 225 -28.72 17.42 -16.36
N LEU A 226 -29.05 16.20 -15.86
CA LEU A 226 -28.92 14.96 -16.62
C LEU A 226 -30.18 14.63 -17.42
N PRO A 227 -30.06 13.92 -18.56
CA PRO A 227 -31.19 13.61 -19.42
C PRO A 227 -32.11 12.51 -18.87
N CYS A 228 -31.68 11.78 -17.85
CA CYS A 228 -32.45 10.67 -17.25
C CYS A 228 -32.10 10.51 -15.77
N PRO A 229 -32.97 9.84 -14.98
CA PRO A 229 -32.66 9.44 -13.63
C PRO A 229 -31.46 8.47 -13.59
N VAL A 230 -30.59 8.67 -12.63
CA VAL A 230 -29.37 7.87 -12.44
C VAL A 230 -29.29 7.32 -11.02
N PHE A 231 -28.47 6.27 -10.84
CA PHE A 231 -28.09 5.74 -9.54
C PHE A 231 -26.68 6.30 -9.20
N LEU A 232 -26.56 7.01 -8.08
CA LEU A 232 -25.33 7.63 -7.65
C LEU A 232 -24.82 6.98 -6.36
N HIS A 233 -23.65 6.37 -6.46
CA HIS A 233 -22.87 5.91 -5.33
C HIS A 233 -21.88 6.98 -4.90
N GLY A 234 -21.86 7.34 -3.61
CA GLY A 234 -20.90 8.27 -3.04
C GLY A 234 -19.92 7.57 -2.10
N SER A 235 -18.65 7.94 -2.19
CA SER A 235 -17.65 7.65 -1.17
C SER A 235 -17.32 8.93 -0.42
N LEU A 236 -17.34 8.87 0.91
CA LEU A 236 -17.17 10.02 1.79
C LEU A 236 -15.87 9.87 2.57
N ASP A 237 -15.00 10.84 2.44
CA ASP A 237 -13.72 10.88 3.18
C ASP A 237 -13.87 11.71 4.48
N ALA A 238 -14.59 12.82 4.43
CA ALA A 238 -14.88 13.64 5.59
C ALA A 238 -16.01 13.07 6.46
N MET A 239 -15.92 11.79 6.80
CA MET A 239 -16.93 11.02 7.51
C MET A 239 -17.44 11.66 8.79
N ALA A 240 -16.59 12.43 9.47
CA ALA A 240 -16.98 13.13 10.68
C ALA A 240 -18.16 14.09 10.47
N ASN A 241 -18.36 14.61 9.26
CA ASN A 241 -19.41 15.54 8.91
C ASN A 241 -20.69 14.86 8.44
N PHE A 242 -20.66 13.55 8.15
CA PHE A 242 -21.77 12.80 7.55
C PHE A 242 -22.13 11.54 8.35
N ARG A 243 -21.82 11.51 9.65
CA ARG A 243 -21.92 10.32 10.52
C ARG A 243 -23.29 9.68 10.58
N ASP A 244 -24.34 10.48 10.49
CA ASP A 244 -25.67 10.06 10.91
C ASP A 244 -26.66 9.95 9.75
N ALA A 245 -26.27 10.30 8.53
CA ALA A 245 -27.19 10.27 7.40
C ALA A 245 -26.50 10.12 6.07
N LYS A 246 -27.15 9.41 5.16
CA LYS A 246 -26.88 9.45 3.73
C LYS A 246 -27.02 10.88 3.23
N PRO A 247 -26.04 11.48 2.52
CA PRO A 247 -26.26 12.73 1.81
C PRO A 247 -27.49 12.60 0.90
N ALA A 248 -28.38 13.59 0.97
CA ALA A 248 -29.74 13.52 0.42
C ALA A 248 -29.83 13.12 -1.06
N GLN A 249 -28.75 13.26 -1.81
CA GLN A 249 -28.68 12.99 -3.25
C GLN A 249 -27.95 11.70 -3.65
N MET A 250 -27.49 10.91 -2.67
CA MET A 250 -26.82 9.64 -2.93
C MET A 250 -27.80 8.48 -2.79
N ASP A 251 -27.79 7.53 -3.72
CA ASP A 251 -28.58 6.30 -3.65
C ASP A 251 -27.86 5.22 -2.86
N ALA A 252 -26.53 5.21 -2.96
CA ALA A 252 -25.67 4.34 -2.18
C ALA A 252 -24.51 5.14 -1.56
N ILE A 253 -24.02 4.63 -0.44
CA ILE A 253 -22.84 5.14 0.24
C ILE A 253 -21.86 4.00 0.47
N GLY A 254 -20.62 4.25 0.19
CA GLY A 254 -19.50 3.40 0.51
C GLY A 254 -18.33 4.17 1.10
N ARG A 255 -17.22 3.50 1.29
CA ARG A 255 -15.94 4.09 1.67
C ARG A 255 -14.88 3.66 0.69
N TRP A 256 -13.87 4.50 0.50
CA TRP A 256 -12.71 4.14 -0.29
C TRP A 256 -11.82 3.21 0.52
N ALA A 257 -11.48 2.04 -0.03
CA ALA A 257 -10.48 1.08 0.44
C ALA A 257 -10.36 0.91 1.95
N GLY A 258 -11.43 0.99 2.65
CA GLY A 258 -11.28 0.87 4.06
C GLY A 258 -10.28 1.85 4.64
N ALA A 259 -10.28 3.05 4.14
CA ALA A 259 -9.48 4.18 4.61
C ALA A 259 -9.58 4.39 6.11
N THR A 260 -10.20 3.55 6.78
CA THR A 260 -10.13 3.42 8.19
C THR A 260 -8.98 2.54 8.51
N PHE A 261 -7.99 3.20 8.73
CA PHE A 261 -6.70 2.83 9.25
C PHE A 261 -6.79 2.22 10.63
N ASP A 262 -7.63 1.24 10.82
CA ASP A 262 -7.63 0.55 12.07
C ASP A 262 -6.56 -0.53 12.06
N ALA A 263 -5.50 -0.18 12.70
CA ALA A 263 -4.32 -0.97 12.84
C ALA A 263 -4.52 -2.30 13.56
N VAL A 264 -5.55 -2.45 14.33
CA VAL A 264 -5.68 -3.57 15.27
C VAL A 264 -6.76 -4.57 14.87
N GLY A 265 -7.17 -4.55 13.61
CA GLY A 265 -8.09 -5.56 13.09
C GLY A 265 -9.55 -5.34 13.36
N GLY A 266 -9.89 -4.17 13.79
CA GLY A 266 -11.28 -3.80 14.03
C GLY A 266 -11.98 -3.21 12.84
N PHE A 267 -11.39 -3.23 11.66
CA PHE A 267 -12.01 -2.70 10.49
C PHE A 267 -13.15 -3.59 10.00
N LEU A 268 -14.14 -3.06 9.42
CA LEU A 268 -15.20 -3.73 8.67
C LEU A 268 -16.62 -3.51 9.18
N GLY A 269 -16.90 -2.34 9.72
CA GLY A 269 -18.23 -2.07 10.25
C GLY A 269 -18.55 -2.98 11.42
N THR A 270 -17.55 -3.43 12.13
CA THR A 270 -17.67 -4.21 13.35
C THR A 270 -16.97 -3.48 14.47
N ASP A 271 -17.45 -3.66 15.63
CA ASP A 271 -17.07 -3.21 16.96
C ASP A 271 -15.59 -2.96 17.24
N ASN A 272 -14.96 -2.11 16.43
CA ASN A 272 -13.59 -1.67 16.65
C ASN A 272 -13.47 -0.54 17.67
N GLY A 273 -14.48 -0.36 18.47
CA GLY A 273 -14.54 0.71 19.47
C GLY A 273 -14.85 2.09 18.91
N TRP A 274 -14.90 2.27 17.59
CA TRP A 274 -15.22 3.56 16.98
C TRP A 274 -16.70 3.72 16.66
N GLY A 275 -17.46 2.62 16.55
CA GLY A 275 -18.91 2.64 16.32
C GLY A 275 -19.38 3.30 15.04
N MET A 276 -18.46 3.96 14.33
CA MET A 276 -18.77 4.88 13.23
C MET A 276 -19.35 4.17 12.02
N ASP A 277 -18.77 3.03 11.63
CA ASP A 277 -19.23 2.35 10.44
C ASP A 277 -20.57 1.66 10.65
N THR A 278 -20.78 1.09 11.83
CA THR A 278 -22.07 0.47 12.18
C THR A 278 -23.19 1.51 12.18
N ASN A 279 -22.95 2.67 12.79
CA ASN A 279 -23.92 3.77 12.81
C ASN A 279 -24.15 4.35 11.42
N LEU A 280 -23.09 4.49 10.62
CA LEU A 280 -23.21 4.94 9.23
C LEU A 280 -24.02 3.97 8.39
N ILE A 281 -23.72 2.68 8.46
CA ILE A 281 -24.45 1.62 7.73
C ILE A 281 -25.93 1.65 8.14
N ALA A 282 -26.21 1.73 9.45
CA ALA A 282 -27.57 1.82 9.96
C ALA A 282 -28.27 3.09 9.47
N GLY A 283 -27.60 4.24 9.50
CA GLY A 283 -28.11 5.52 9.01
C GLY A 283 -28.42 5.51 7.52
N VAL A 284 -27.51 4.98 6.70
CA VAL A 284 -27.72 4.82 5.25
C VAL A 284 -28.94 3.96 4.95
N LYS A 285 -29.08 2.82 5.63
CA LYS A 285 -30.23 1.92 5.46
C LYS A 285 -31.55 2.54 5.96
N ALA A 286 -31.54 3.21 7.10
CA ALA A 286 -32.70 3.91 7.63
C ALA A 286 -33.18 5.02 6.68
N ALA A 287 -32.27 5.65 5.95
CA ALA A 287 -32.57 6.63 4.91
C ALA A 287 -32.98 5.99 3.55
N GLY A 288 -33.16 4.67 3.49
CA GLY A 288 -33.53 3.96 2.27
C GLY A 288 -32.40 3.84 1.23
N GLY A 289 -31.16 4.05 1.65
CA GLY A 289 -29.98 3.93 0.79
C GLY A 289 -29.36 2.54 0.81
N GLU A 290 -28.51 2.26 -0.18
CA GLU A 290 -27.71 1.06 -0.26
C GLU A 290 -26.36 1.29 0.45
N TRP A 291 -25.92 0.33 1.26
CA TRP A 291 -24.54 0.30 1.75
C TRP A 291 -23.66 -0.48 0.78
N SER A 292 -22.70 0.19 0.19
CA SER A 292 -21.72 -0.41 -0.70
C SER A 292 -20.45 -0.77 0.08
N GLN A 293 -20.26 -2.05 0.33
CA GLN A 293 -19.07 -2.53 1.04
C GLN A 293 -17.84 -2.43 0.14
N PRO A 294 -16.77 -1.75 0.58
CA PRO A 294 -15.50 -1.77 -0.13
C PRO A 294 -14.82 -3.13 0.02
N LEU A 295 -14.22 -3.60 -1.06
CA LEU A 295 -13.42 -4.81 -1.11
C LEU A 295 -11.97 -4.42 -1.41
N PHE A 296 -11.02 -5.00 -0.68
CA PHE A 296 -9.58 -4.87 -0.94
C PHE A 296 -8.83 -5.97 -0.19
N PHE A 297 -7.58 -6.21 -0.54
CA PHE A 297 -6.74 -7.19 0.16
C PHE A 297 -5.51 -6.58 0.79
N GLN A 298 -4.94 -5.55 0.18
CA GLN A 298 -3.81 -4.79 0.70
C GLN A 298 -3.82 -3.35 0.18
N TYR A 299 -3.02 -2.51 0.82
CA TYR A 299 -2.75 -1.14 0.44
C TYR A 299 -1.38 -0.73 0.96
N SER A 300 -0.60 -0.04 0.16
CA SER A 300 0.68 0.53 0.58
C SER A 300 0.95 1.83 -0.16
N ASN A 301 0.89 2.93 0.54
CA ASN A 301 1.30 4.22 -0.02
C ASN A 301 2.71 4.53 0.41
N LYS A 302 3.66 3.86 0.37
CA LYS A 302 5.09 4.05 0.71
C LYS A 302 5.50 5.36 1.45
N LEU A 303 4.55 6.24 1.72
CA LEU A 303 4.69 7.45 2.51
C LEU A 303 4.34 7.24 3.99
N GLY A 304 4.17 5.99 4.42
CA GLY A 304 3.93 5.63 5.82
C GLY A 304 2.67 4.81 6.11
N GLY A 305 1.84 4.51 5.10
CA GLY A 305 0.63 3.70 5.29
C GLY A 305 0.74 2.34 4.62
N ILE A 306 0.92 1.27 5.39
CA ILE A 306 0.80 -0.09 4.89
C ILE A 306 -0.35 -0.78 5.59
N ILE A 307 -1.29 -1.30 4.81
CA ILE A 307 -2.40 -2.09 5.29
C ILE A 307 -2.34 -3.45 4.62
N THR A 308 -1.87 -4.44 5.34
CA THR A 308 -1.88 -5.82 4.87
C THR A 308 -2.57 -6.70 5.89
N GLY A 309 -3.00 -7.89 5.48
CA GLY A 309 -3.53 -8.92 6.37
C GLY A 309 -2.51 -10.00 6.70
N ALA A 310 -2.90 -10.94 7.54
CA ALA A 310 -2.29 -12.24 7.59
C ALA A 310 -2.83 -13.05 6.40
N GLY A 311 -2.04 -13.20 5.34
CA GLY A 311 -2.54 -13.73 4.08
C GLY A 311 -3.67 -12.87 3.49
N LEU A 312 -4.70 -13.50 2.95
CA LEU A 312 -5.86 -12.82 2.37
C LEU A 312 -7.02 -12.61 3.37
N ASP A 313 -6.73 -12.56 4.67
CA ASP A 313 -7.77 -12.41 5.70
C ASP A 313 -8.59 -11.11 5.53
N ARG A 314 -7.99 -10.04 5.01
CA ARG A 314 -8.73 -8.80 4.74
C ARG A 314 -9.75 -8.97 3.64
N LEU A 315 -9.38 -9.61 2.54
CA LEU A 315 -10.32 -9.89 1.46
C LEU A 315 -11.49 -10.71 1.96
N ARG A 316 -11.22 -11.78 2.72
CA ARG A 316 -12.27 -12.64 3.31
C ARG A 316 -13.21 -11.85 4.23
N ARG A 317 -12.66 -11.07 5.15
CA ARG A 317 -13.45 -10.26 6.09
C ARG A 317 -14.30 -9.19 5.40
N ASN A 318 -13.79 -8.61 4.31
CA ASN A 318 -14.57 -7.67 3.51
C ASN A 318 -15.79 -8.36 2.87
N TRP A 319 -15.60 -9.57 2.34
CA TRP A 319 -16.71 -10.37 1.83
C TRP A 319 -17.70 -10.78 2.92
N GLU A 320 -17.21 -11.17 4.11
CA GLU A 320 -18.06 -11.45 5.27
C GLU A 320 -18.88 -10.23 5.67
N ALA A 321 -18.27 -9.05 5.68
CA ALA A 321 -18.97 -7.80 5.99
C ALA A 321 -20.03 -7.47 4.94
N ALA A 322 -19.74 -7.65 3.65
CA ALA A 322 -20.69 -7.45 2.56
C ALA A 322 -21.94 -8.32 2.73
N ILE A 323 -21.74 -9.59 3.05
CA ILE A 323 -22.81 -10.55 3.28
C ILE A 323 -23.61 -10.18 4.54
N ARG A 324 -22.96 -9.97 5.66
CA ARG A 324 -23.57 -9.61 6.93
C ARG A 324 -24.40 -8.32 6.83
N ASN A 325 -23.86 -7.35 6.13
CA ASN A 325 -24.55 -6.07 5.92
C ASN A 325 -25.62 -6.14 4.82
N GLY A 326 -25.77 -7.26 4.11
CA GLY A 326 -26.74 -7.41 3.04
C GLY A 326 -26.49 -6.43 1.88
N SER A 327 -25.25 -6.06 1.65
CA SER A 327 -24.88 -5.18 0.53
C SER A 327 -25.21 -5.84 -0.80
N ARG A 328 -25.78 -5.07 -1.75
CA ARG A 328 -26.08 -5.54 -3.11
C ARG A 328 -25.13 -4.94 -4.15
N LEU A 329 -24.57 -3.77 -3.86
CA LEU A 329 -23.57 -3.12 -4.68
C LEU A 329 -22.23 -3.12 -3.92
N LEU A 330 -21.19 -3.62 -4.54
CA LEU A 330 -19.85 -3.67 -3.96
C LEU A 330 -18.86 -2.96 -4.87
N GLN A 331 -17.82 -2.41 -4.27
CA GLN A 331 -16.73 -1.78 -5.00
C GLN A 331 -15.39 -2.39 -4.60
N PHE A 332 -14.61 -2.85 -5.58
CA PHE A 332 -13.24 -3.28 -5.35
C PHE A 332 -12.28 -2.11 -5.54
N VAL A 333 -11.48 -1.83 -4.55
CA VAL A 333 -10.53 -0.73 -4.56
C VAL A 333 -9.11 -1.30 -4.45
N THR A 334 -8.37 -1.44 -5.56
CA THR A 334 -8.70 -1.04 -6.93
C THR A 334 -8.53 -2.21 -7.90
N TRP A 335 -8.87 -2.05 -9.19
CA TRP A 335 -8.51 -3.03 -10.21
C TRP A 335 -7.00 -3.00 -10.48
N ASN A 336 -6.42 -1.79 -10.69
CA ASN A 336 -5.08 -1.63 -11.25
C ASN A 336 -4.28 -0.46 -10.65
N ASP A 337 -4.49 -0.08 -9.39
CA ASP A 337 -3.58 0.88 -8.75
C ASP A 337 -2.33 0.18 -8.23
N TYR A 338 -1.31 0.19 -9.09
CA TYR A 338 0.02 -0.34 -8.76
C TYR A 338 0.83 0.62 -7.88
N GLY A 339 0.49 1.90 -7.88
CA GLY A 339 1.15 2.91 -7.04
C GLY A 339 0.81 2.79 -5.56
N GLU A 340 -0.39 2.32 -5.28
CA GLU A 340 -0.87 2.06 -3.93
C GLU A 340 -0.84 0.57 -3.55
N GLU A 341 -0.29 -0.29 -4.43
CA GLU A 341 -0.22 -1.74 -4.24
C GLU A 341 -1.58 -2.39 -3.90
N SER A 342 -2.68 -1.72 -4.28
CA SER A 342 -4.05 -2.18 -4.05
C SER A 342 -4.64 -2.93 -5.26
N SER A 343 -3.84 -3.11 -6.29
CA SER A 343 -4.23 -3.70 -7.56
C SER A 343 -4.64 -5.18 -7.39
N MET A 344 -5.89 -5.50 -7.82
CA MET A 344 -6.37 -6.87 -7.91
C MET A 344 -6.03 -7.52 -9.25
N ALA A 345 -5.81 -6.74 -10.30
CA ALA A 345 -5.42 -7.26 -11.60
C ALA A 345 -4.20 -8.17 -11.50
N PRO A 346 -4.12 -9.22 -12.30
CA PRO A 346 -2.97 -10.12 -12.27
C PRO A 346 -1.66 -9.39 -12.47
N ALA A 347 -0.72 -9.67 -11.58
CA ALA A 347 0.58 -9.03 -11.52
C ALA A 347 1.67 -10.03 -11.15
N TYR A 348 2.93 -9.71 -11.39
CA TYR A 348 4.02 -10.66 -11.14
C TYR A 348 4.13 -11.11 -9.69
N GLY A 349 3.87 -10.20 -8.73
CA GLY A 349 3.96 -10.52 -7.31
C GLY A 349 2.76 -11.24 -6.73
N THR A 350 1.56 -11.02 -7.29
CA THR A 350 0.32 -11.63 -6.81
C THR A 350 -0.26 -12.68 -7.75
N SER A 351 0.37 -12.87 -8.91
CA SER A 351 -0.07 -13.78 -9.96
C SER A 351 -1.59 -13.68 -10.23
N TYR A 352 -2.27 -14.79 -10.37
CA TYR A 352 -3.74 -14.86 -10.48
C TYR A 352 -4.44 -15.23 -9.16
N THR A 353 -3.70 -15.31 -8.06
CA THR A 353 -4.21 -15.83 -6.79
C THR A 353 -5.32 -14.96 -6.22
N VAL A 354 -5.13 -13.63 -6.16
CA VAL A 354 -6.12 -12.71 -5.61
C VAL A 354 -7.42 -12.76 -6.41
N THR A 355 -7.33 -12.74 -7.74
CA THR A 355 -8.51 -12.86 -8.64
C THR A 355 -9.22 -14.20 -8.48
N ARG A 356 -8.46 -15.28 -8.30
CA ARG A 356 -9.02 -16.63 -8.10
C ARG A 356 -9.81 -16.74 -6.80
N VAL A 357 -9.26 -16.23 -5.71
CA VAL A 357 -9.93 -16.21 -4.40
C VAL A 357 -11.13 -15.28 -4.43
N ASN A 358 -10.98 -14.07 -5.01
CA ASN A 358 -12.09 -13.13 -5.15
C ASN A 358 -13.27 -13.73 -5.94
N ARG A 359 -12.99 -14.42 -7.05
CA ARG A 359 -14.00 -15.12 -7.84
C ARG A 359 -14.83 -16.07 -7.00
N HIS A 360 -14.20 -16.88 -6.14
CA HIS A 360 -14.92 -17.81 -5.28
C HIS A 360 -15.96 -17.10 -4.41
N PHE A 361 -15.57 -15.99 -3.77
CA PHE A 361 -16.47 -15.23 -2.92
C PHE A 361 -17.54 -14.49 -3.73
N ALA A 362 -17.19 -13.89 -4.86
CA ALA A 362 -18.11 -13.17 -5.72
C ALA A 362 -19.21 -14.11 -6.27
N GLU A 363 -18.86 -15.26 -6.80
CA GLU A 363 -19.81 -16.25 -7.29
C GLU A 363 -20.67 -16.80 -6.15
N THR A 364 -20.07 -17.10 -4.99
CA THR A 364 -20.81 -17.54 -3.80
C THR A 364 -21.83 -16.51 -3.36
N TRP A 365 -21.43 -15.24 -3.29
CA TRP A 365 -22.31 -14.15 -2.89
C TRP A 365 -23.43 -13.89 -3.91
N LYS A 366 -23.13 -13.93 -5.21
CA LYS A 366 -24.12 -13.73 -6.28
C LYS A 366 -25.17 -14.85 -6.34
N THR A 367 -24.73 -16.10 -6.20
CA THR A 367 -25.57 -17.27 -6.43
C THR A 367 -26.11 -17.92 -5.16
N GLY A 368 -25.57 -17.53 -3.99
CA GLY A 368 -25.86 -18.20 -2.73
C GLY A 368 -25.24 -19.59 -2.59
N ARG A 369 -24.35 -19.98 -3.51
CA ARG A 369 -23.70 -21.30 -3.51
C ARG A 369 -22.24 -21.15 -3.90
N ALA A 370 -21.36 -21.86 -3.18
CA ALA A 370 -19.96 -21.93 -3.56
C ALA A 370 -19.83 -22.60 -4.96
N PRO A 371 -18.98 -22.07 -5.85
CA PRO A 371 -18.74 -22.66 -7.15
C PRO A 371 -18.13 -24.06 -6.98
N LYS A 372 -18.54 -24.98 -7.86
CA LYS A 372 -17.98 -26.34 -7.88
C LYS A 372 -16.53 -26.28 -8.33
N VAL A 373 -15.65 -26.84 -7.53
CA VAL A 373 -14.25 -27.04 -7.90
C VAL A 373 -14.11 -28.35 -8.68
N THR A 374 -13.55 -28.28 -9.87
CA THR A 374 -13.37 -29.44 -10.78
C THR A 374 -11.90 -29.83 -10.96
N GLN A 375 -10.98 -28.94 -10.63
CA GLN A 375 -9.54 -29.15 -10.71
C GLN A 375 -8.92 -28.75 -9.36
N ASP A 376 -7.95 -29.52 -8.91
CA ASP A 376 -7.24 -29.21 -7.66
C ASP A 376 -6.24 -28.09 -7.90
N GLU A 377 -6.29 -27.08 -7.04
CA GLU A 377 -5.39 -25.93 -7.07
C GLU A 377 -4.89 -25.64 -5.65
N VAL A 378 -3.64 -25.23 -5.52
CA VAL A 378 -3.06 -24.69 -4.30
C VAL A 378 -2.44 -23.33 -4.58
N HIS A 379 -2.53 -22.43 -3.61
CA HIS A 379 -1.97 -21.08 -3.71
C HIS A 379 -1.24 -20.78 -2.40
N ALA A 380 -0.03 -20.23 -2.50
CA ALA A 380 0.73 -19.76 -1.36
C ALA A 380 0.68 -18.22 -1.31
N VAL A 381 0.32 -17.66 -0.17
CA VAL A 381 0.28 -16.23 0.09
C VAL A 381 1.18 -15.93 1.29
N PHE A 382 2.17 -15.07 1.10
CA PHE A 382 3.19 -14.83 2.12
C PHE A 382 3.91 -13.50 1.88
N ARG A 383 4.80 -13.12 2.77
CA ARG A 383 5.79 -12.06 2.53
C ARG A 383 7.10 -12.68 2.07
N ARG A 384 7.76 -12.03 1.12
CA ARG A 384 9.00 -12.53 0.51
C ARG A 384 10.15 -12.70 1.49
N ALA A 385 10.08 -12.06 2.66
CA ALA A 385 11.09 -12.20 3.69
C ALA A 385 10.50 -12.44 5.07
N ARG A 386 11.15 -13.30 5.87
CA ARG A 386 10.74 -13.60 7.23
C ARG A 386 10.99 -12.45 8.19
N SER A 387 12.08 -11.71 8.00
CA SER A 387 12.53 -10.61 8.87
C SER A 387 11.98 -9.24 8.45
N THR A 388 10.79 -9.18 7.85
CA THR A 388 10.21 -7.91 7.41
C THR A 388 10.00 -6.91 8.53
N GLU A 389 9.77 -7.37 9.76
CA GLU A 389 9.61 -6.49 10.92
C GLU A 389 10.90 -5.76 11.30
N ASP A 390 12.05 -6.45 11.18
CA ASP A 390 13.37 -5.87 11.49
C ASP A 390 13.88 -4.97 10.35
N ALA A 391 13.45 -5.23 9.12
CA ALA A 391 13.89 -4.45 7.95
C ALA A 391 13.19 -3.06 7.87
N TYR A 392 12.05 -2.91 8.54
CA TYR A 392 11.23 -1.69 8.47
C TYR A 392 10.84 -1.14 9.85
N PRO A 393 11.79 -0.82 10.72
CA PRO A 393 11.49 -0.26 12.04
C PRO A 393 10.74 1.08 11.96
N PHE A 394 10.66 1.68 10.76
CA PHE A 394 10.10 3.01 10.51
C PHE A 394 8.69 3.01 9.93
N LEU A 395 8.26 1.89 9.38
CA LEU A 395 6.90 1.81 8.87
C LEU A 395 5.94 1.74 10.04
N SER A 396 5.00 2.67 10.07
CA SER A 396 4.09 2.83 11.20
C SER A 396 3.54 1.47 11.63
N ARG A 397 3.62 1.14 12.91
CA ARG A 397 3.13 -0.10 13.54
C ARG A 397 1.67 -0.45 13.26
N ARG A 398 0.95 0.42 12.58
CA ARG A 398 -0.43 0.16 12.17
C ARG A 398 -0.61 -1.04 11.24
N ALA A 399 0.49 -1.60 10.75
CA ALA A 399 0.48 -2.71 9.81
C ALA A 399 1.00 -4.06 10.36
N HIS A 400 1.47 -4.13 11.60
CA HIS A 400 2.01 -5.37 12.14
C HIS A 400 0.94 -6.45 12.26
N ARG A 401 0.89 -7.28 11.26
CA ARG A 401 0.20 -8.55 11.29
C ARG A 401 1.22 -9.67 11.34
N PRO A 402 0.90 -10.80 11.96
CA PRO A 402 1.79 -11.94 11.98
C PRO A 402 2.27 -12.27 10.57
N THR A 403 3.57 -12.45 10.41
CA THR A 403 4.15 -12.98 9.17
C THR A 403 3.74 -14.44 9.06
N VAL A 404 2.84 -14.72 8.12
CA VAL A 404 2.32 -16.07 7.90
C VAL A 404 2.61 -16.53 6.48
N LEU A 405 2.76 -17.84 6.34
CA LEU A 405 2.48 -18.54 5.09
C LEU A 405 1.02 -18.97 5.13
N GLU A 406 0.22 -18.50 4.20
CA GLU A 406 -1.13 -18.99 3.99
C GLU A 406 -1.15 -19.89 2.76
N ILE A 407 -1.76 -21.07 2.91
CA ILE A 407 -2.04 -21.98 1.82
C ILE A 407 -3.54 -21.99 1.59
N ASP A 408 -3.98 -21.41 0.49
CA ASP A 408 -5.34 -21.50 -0.01
C ASP A 408 -5.45 -22.72 -0.91
N THR A 409 -6.54 -23.49 -0.76
CA THR A 409 -6.80 -24.70 -1.53
C THR A 409 -8.16 -24.64 -2.21
N PHE A 410 -8.22 -25.05 -3.46
CA PHE A 410 -9.44 -25.37 -4.19
C PHE A 410 -9.38 -26.83 -4.56
N LEU A 411 -10.17 -27.68 -3.92
CA LEU A 411 -10.09 -29.13 -4.10
C LEU A 411 -11.38 -29.70 -4.67
N SER A 412 -11.24 -30.58 -5.67
CA SER A 412 -12.36 -31.29 -6.30
C SER A 412 -13.01 -32.32 -5.36
N ALA A 413 -12.24 -32.85 -4.41
CA ALA A 413 -12.66 -33.77 -3.35
C ALA A 413 -11.78 -33.58 -2.11
N PRO A 414 -12.21 -34.02 -0.93
CA PRO A 414 -11.37 -33.93 0.27
C PRO A 414 -10.01 -34.62 0.05
N ALA A 415 -8.96 -34.02 0.64
CA ALA A 415 -7.60 -34.52 0.48
C ALA A 415 -6.72 -34.18 1.71
N ARG A 416 -5.61 -34.90 1.84
CA ARG A 416 -4.52 -34.54 2.73
C ARG A 416 -3.62 -33.54 2.02
N VAL A 417 -3.34 -32.41 2.64
CA VAL A 417 -2.42 -31.37 2.16
C VAL A 417 -1.20 -31.38 3.05
N ALA A 418 -0.04 -31.65 2.47
CA ALA A 418 1.24 -31.61 3.14
C ALA A 418 2.02 -30.40 2.67
N VAL A 419 2.50 -29.57 3.61
CA VAL A 419 3.34 -28.40 3.35
C VAL A 419 4.71 -28.68 3.95
N GLU A 420 5.70 -28.86 3.08
CA GLU A 420 7.04 -29.28 3.50
C GLU A 420 7.64 -28.34 4.56
N GLY A 421 8.11 -28.93 5.66
CA GLY A 421 8.65 -28.16 6.80
C GLY A 421 7.63 -27.45 7.68
N TYR A 422 6.34 -27.40 7.30
CA TYR A 422 5.28 -26.74 8.08
C TYR A 422 4.29 -27.73 8.71
N GLY A 423 4.08 -28.88 8.08
CA GLY A 423 3.15 -29.89 8.54
C GLY A 423 2.09 -30.23 7.51
N ASP A 424 1.13 -31.05 7.92
CA ASP A 424 0.08 -31.54 7.05
C ASP A 424 -1.30 -31.43 7.72
N TYR A 425 -2.37 -31.37 6.93
CA TYR A 425 -3.73 -31.23 7.39
C TYR A 425 -4.73 -31.82 6.39
N ASP A 426 -5.92 -32.17 6.89
CA ASP A 426 -7.02 -32.60 6.03
C ASP A 426 -7.79 -31.35 5.56
N ALA A 427 -7.95 -31.22 4.24
CA ALA A 427 -8.69 -30.14 3.59
C ALA A 427 -9.99 -30.69 2.99
N PRO A 428 -11.12 -29.97 3.12
CA PRO A 428 -12.40 -30.37 2.51
C PRO A 428 -12.37 -30.16 0.99
N ALA A 429 -13.36 -30.69 0.32
CA ALA A 429 -13.66 -30.28 -1.05
C ALA A 429 -14.11 -28.82 -1.10
N GLY A 430 -13.82 -28.14 -2.22
CA GLY A 430 -14.09 -26.71 -2.39
C GLY A 430 -12.94 -25.84 -1.90
N TYR A 431 -13.26 -24.62 -1.50
CA TYR A 431 -12.27 -23.66 -0.99
C TYR A 431 -12.01 -23.84 0.50
N SER A 432 -10.75 -23.86 0.89
CA SER A 432 -10.30 -23.75 2.27
C SER A 432 -8.92 -23.12 2.34
N PHE A 433 -8.52 -22.70 3.52
CA PHE A 433 -7.17 -22.15 3.74
C PHE A 433 -6.59 -22.59 5.08
N ARG A 434 -5.26 -22.55 5.16
CA ARG A 434 -4.51 -22.82 6.39
C ARG A 434 -3.36 -21.85 6.50
N GLN A 435 -3.11 -21.32 7.71
CA GLN A 435 -1.99 -20.42 8.01
C GLN A 435 -0.97 -21.11 8.90
N PHE A 436 0.30 -20.81 8.64
CA PHE A 436 1.46 -21.27 9.38
C PHE A 436 2.37 -20.08 9.69
N PRO A 437 3.16 -20.10 10.78
CA PRO A 437 4.23 -19.13 10.97
C PRO A 437 5.22 -19.19 9.83
N LEU A 438 5.53 -18.05 9.20
CA LEU A 438 6.42 -18.00 8.04
C LEU A 438 7.84 -18.45 8.39
N ARG A 439 8.46 -19.23 7.52
CA ARG A 439 9.85 -19.70 7.60
C ARG A 439 10.56 -19.37 6.31
N ASP A 440 11.87 -19.17 6.39
CA ASP A 440 12.72 -19.01 5.22
C ASP A 440 12.86 -20.36 4.46
N GLY A 441 13.05 -20.25 3.15
CA GLY A 441 13.24 -21.38 2.25
C GLY A 441 12.15 -21.59 1.22
N VAL A 442 12.20 -22.72 0.56
CA VAL A 442 11.29 -23.13 -0.52
C VAL A 442 9.94 -23.57 0.07
N ILE A 443 8.86 -23.21 -0.58
CA ILE A 443 7.51 -23.65 -0.25
C ILE A 443 7.10 -24.77 -1.20
N ARG A 444 6.88 -25.97 -0.68
CA ARG A 444 6.36 -27.11 -1.43
C ARG A 444 5.07 -27.61 -0.83
N VAL A 445 4.11 -27.93 -1.69
CA VAL A 445 2.78 -28.39 -1.28
C VAL A 445 2.39 -29.63 -2.08
N ALA A 446 2.07 -30.71 -1.38
CA ALA A 446 1.55 -31.92 -1.97
C ALA A 446 0.10 -32.16 -1.52
N VAL A 447 -0.77 -32.52 -2.47
CA VAL A 447 -2.16 -32.90 -2.22
C VAL A 447 -2.30 -34.39 -2.51
N THR A 448 -2.74 -35.17 -1.52
CA THR A 448 -2.83 -36.63 -1.63
C THR A 448 -4.21 -37.15 -1.26
N ARG A 449 -4.63 -38.25 -1.91
CA ARG A 449 -5.84 -39.02 -1.57
C ARG A 449 -5.48 -40.48 -1.47
N GLY A 450 -5.38 -40.97 -0.24
CA GLY A 450 -4.82 -42.32 0.02
C GLY A 450 -3.36 -42.38 -0.46
N ALA A 451 -3.04 -43.30 -1.35
CA ALA A 451 -1.71 -43.48 -1.91
C ALA A 451 -1.46 -42.64 -3.18
N THR A 452 -2.45 -41.90 -3.67
CA THR A 452 -2.34 -41.14 -4.91
C THR A 452 -2.00 -39.69 -4.64
N THR A 453 -0.94 -39.19 -5.23
CA THR A 453 -0.62 -37.75 -5.30
C THR A 453 -1.47 -37.13 -6.42
N ALA A 454 -2.37 -36.24 -6.04
CA ALA A 454 -3.23 -35.53 -6.98
C ALA A 454 -2.57 -34.25 -7.49
N LEU A 455 -1.73 -33.62 -6.66
CA LEU A 455 -0.97 -32.44 -7.03
C LEU A 455 0.33 -32.42 -6.21
N ASP A 456 1.44 -32.11 -6.87
CA ASP A 456 2.74 -31.79 -6.25
C ASP A 456 3.23 -30.49 -6.87
N TRP A 457 3.38 -29.46 -6.05
CA TRP A 457 3.67 -28.12 -6.50
C TRP A 457 4.74 -27.45 -5.66
N THR A 458 5.67 -26.83 -6.33
CA THR A 458 6.69 -25.98 -5.72
C THR A 458 6.42 -24.54 -6.09
N CYS A 459 6.32 -23.67 -5.08
CA CYS A 459 6.23 -22.24 -5.31
C CYS A 459 7.49 -21.75 -6.03
N PRO A 460 7.34 -20.98 -7.10
CA PRO A 460 8.51 -20.46 -7.82
C PRO A 460 9.32 -19.46 -6.98
N GLU A 461 8.69 -18.77 -6.05
CA GLU A 461 9.34 -17.83 -5.15
C GLU A 461 9.78 -18.53 -3.85
N THR A 462 10.92 -18.12 -3.32
CA THR A 462 11.43 -18.57 -2.03
C THR A 462 11.28 -17.48 -0.98
N VAL A 463 11.09 -17.87 0.27
CA VAL A 463 11.09 -16.92 1.40
C VAL A 463 12.53 -16.67 1.80
N ALA A 464 12.99 -15.43 1.70
CA ALA A 464 14.30 -15.04 2.21
C ALA A 464 14.31 -14.92 3.74
N ARG A 465 15.48 -15.06 4.35
CA ARG A 465 15.65 -14.79 5.77
C ARG A 465 15.46 -13.30 6.07
N GLU A 466 16.05 -12.46 5.23
CA GLU A 466 16.04 -11.01 5.34
C GLU A 466 15.44 -10.38 4.09
N ALA A 467 14.77 -9.25 4.26
CA ALA A 467 14.21 -8.53 3.14
C ALA A 467 15.32 -7.91 2.28
N TRP A 468 15.27 -8.14 0.99
CA TRP A 468 16.19 -7.54 0.03
C TRP A 468 15.87 -6.09 -0.25
N ARG A 469 14.59 -5.79 -0.34
CA ARG A 469 14.07 -4.45 -0.59
C ARG A 469 12.97 -4.09 0.40
N GLU A 470 12.66 -2.81 0.46
CA GLU A 470 11.59 -2.29 1.29
C GLU A 470 10.21 -2.61 0.67
N ASP A 471 9.80 -3.86 0.78
CA ASP A 471 8.50 -4.36 0.32
C ASP A 471 7.79 -5.11 1.44
N MET A 472 6.67 -4.55 1.88
CA MET A 472 5.80 -5.15 2.90
C MET A 472 4.53 -5.76 2.29
N THR A 473 4.41 -5.78 0.96
CA THR A 473 3.25 -6.32 0.27
C THR A 473 3.26 -7.85 0.25
N LEU A 474 2.10 -8.42 -0.03
CA LEU A 474 1.95 -9.87 -0.13
C LEU A 474 2.45 -10.34 -1.49
N ALA A 475 3.19 -11.43 -1.47
CA ALA A 475 3.44 -12.29 -2.62
C ALA A 475 2.39 -13.39 -2.65
N ALA A 476 1.90 -13.76 -3.83
CA ALA A 476 0.89 -14.79 -3.97
C ALA A 476 1.06 -15.56 -5.29
N TYR A 477 1.31 -16.85 -5.18
CA TYR A 477 1.52 -17.73 -6.32
C TYR A 477 0.58 -18.92 -6.27
N GLY A 478 0.10 -19.37 -7.43
CA GLY A 478 -0.82 -20.49 -7.54
C GLY A 478 -0.34 -21.55 -8.51
N SER A 479 -0.70 -22.82 -8.26
CA SER A 479 -0.40 -23.95 -9.12
C SER A 479 -1.08 -23.87 -10.49
N ASN A 480 -2.11 -23.03 -10.64
CA ASN A 480 -2.84 -22.76 -11.88
C ASN A 480 -2.21 -21.67 -12.76
N TYR A 481 -1.04 -21.15 -12.39
CA TYR A 481 -0.44 -19.99 -13.08
C TYR A 481 -0.25 -20.20 -14.57
N ALA A 482 0.25 -21.38 -14.98
CA ALA A 482 0.50 -21.67 -16.39
C ALA A 482 -0.79 -21.72 -17.22
N ASP A 483 -1.89 -22.25 -16.64
CA ASP A 483 -3.19 -22.31 -17.31
C ASP A 483 -3.81 -20.92 -17.48
N GLU A 484 -3.72 -20.08 -16.46
CA GLU A 484 -4.21 -18.69 -16.53
C GLU A 484 -3.36 -17.85 -17.47
N TRP A 485 -2.04 -18.04 -17.47
CA TRP A 485 -1.13 -17.41 -18.42
C TRP A 485 -1.49 -17.76 -19.86
N ALA A 486 -1.71 -19.04 -20.16
CA ALA A 486 -2.07 -19.49 -21.51
C ALA A 486 -3.40 -18.91 -22.00
N ARG A 487 -4.31 -18.60 -21.09
CA ARG A 487 -5.58 -17.91 -21.42
C ARG A 487 -5.36 -16.45 -21.76
N ASP A 488 -4.51 -15.76 -21.00
CA ASP A 488 -4.21 -14.34 -21.19
C ASP A 488 -3.27 -14.09 -22.37
N PHE A 489 -2.32 -14.98 -22.57
CA PHE A 489 -1.23 -14.84 -23.53
C PHE A 489 -1.06 -16.11 -24.38
N PRO A 490 -2.06 -16.44 -25.22
CA PRO A 490 -2.05 -17.68 -25.98
C PRO A 490 -0.84 -17.75 -26.91
N GLY A 491 -0.18 -18.91 -26.92
CA GLY A 491 1.00 -19.16 -27.76
C GLY A 491 2.31 -18.67 -27.19
N THR A 492 2.32 -18.12 -25.98
CA THR A 492 3.53 -17.74 -25.25
C THR A 492 3.79 -18.70 -24.08
N GLY A 493 5.05 -18.95 -23.75
CA GLY A 493 5.40 -19.67 -22.54
C GLY A 493 5.14 -18.83 -21.29
N PRO A 494 4.72 -19.45 -20.16
CA PRO A 494 4.53 -18.72 -18.93
C PRO A 494 5.86 -18.16 -18.44
N PHE A 495 5.84 -16.89 -18.07
CA PHE A 495 6.97 -16.24 -17.41
C PHE A 495 6.57 -15.91 -15.97
N VAL A 496 7.28 -16.49 -15.02
CA VAL A 496 7.10 -16.26 -13.59
C VAL A 496 8.28 -15.46 -13.08
N PHE A 497 8.01 -14.34 -12.48
CA PHE A 497 9.04 -13.54 -11.84
C PHE A 497 9.12 -13.87 -10.35
N ALA A 498 10.15 -14.61 -9.99
CA ALA A 498 10.49 -14.92 -8.60
C ALA A 498 11.59 -13.96 -8.13
N GLU A 499 11.27 -13.07 -7.21
CA GLU A 499 12.17 -11.97 -6.84
C GLU A 499 13.45 -12.45 -6.14
N ASN A 500 13.32 -13.44 -5.28
CA ASN A 500 14.46 -13.97 -4.51
C ASN A 500 15.21 -15.10 -5.24
N ALA A 501 14.73 -15.52 -6.40
CA ALA A 501 15.45 -16.49 -7.23
C ALA A 501 16.66 -15.81 -7.89
N ASP A 502 17.59 -16.64 -8.33
CA ASP A 502 18.77 -16.31 -9.12
C ASP A 502 18.74 -17.28 -10.31
N ASP A 503 18.09 -16.85 -11.41
CA ASP A 503 17.71 -17.74 -12.50
C ASP A 503 18.90 -18.13 -13.39
N ASP A 504 19.96 -17.32 -13.45
CA ASP A 504 21.18 -17.62 -14.21
C ASP A 504 22.35 -18.11 -13.34
N GLY A 505 22.18 -18.04 -12.00
CA GLY A 505 23.13 -18.60 -11.04
C GLY A 505 24.39 -17.77 -10.83
N ASP A 506 24.36 -16.48 -11.13
CA ASP A 506 25.51 -15.58 -11.04
C ASP A 506 25.71 -14.95 -9.66
N GLY A 507 24.75 -15.14 -8.75
CA GLY A 507 24.77 -14.65 -7.38
C GLY A 507 24.00 -13.33 -7.18
N LEU A 508 23.43 -12.75 -8.24
CA LEU A 508 22.51 -11.62 -8.16
C LEU A 508 21.06 -12.14 -8.16
N PRO A 509 20.21 -11.73 -7.24
CA PRO A 509 18.80 -12.13 -7.26
C PRO A 509 18.06 -11.40 -8.39
N ASN A 510 17.07 -12.07 -8.97
CA ASN A 510 16.25 -11.55 -10.08
C ASN A 510 15.74 -10.13 -9.86
N TRP A 511 15.34 -9.78 -8.62
CA TRP A 511 14.86 -8.44 -8.32
C TRP A 511 15.95 -7.37 -8.51
N PHE A 512 17.21 -7.66 -8.17
CA PHE A 512 18.32 -6.71 -8.30
C PHE A 512 18.60 -6.42 -9.77
N GLU A 513 18.69 -7.46 -10.58
CA GLU A 513 18.88 -7.33 -12.00
C GLU A 513 17.72 -6.58 -12.67
N MET A 514 16.50 -6.96 -12.34
CA MET A 514 15.30 -6.33 -12.88
C MET A 514 15.22 -4.84 -12.54
N VAL A 515 15.45 -4.50 -11.28
CA VAL A 515 15.32 -3.13 -10.79
C VAL A 515 16.36 -2.21 -11.39
N TYR A 516 17.59 -2.67 -11.47
CA TYR A 516 18.69 -1.81 -11.87
C TYR A 516 19.03 -1.90 -13.36
N PHE A 517 18.83 -3.04 -13.98
CA PHE A 517 19.25 -3.32 -15.34
C PHE A 517 18.15 -3.79 -16.28
N GLY A 518 16.99 -4.20 -15.75
CA GLY A 518 15.87 -4.71 -16.53
C GLY A 518 15.16 -3.65 -17.36
N GLU A 519 14.50 -4.09 -18.42
CA GLU A 519 13.63 -3.27 -19.25
C GLU A 519 12.16 -3.55 -18.93
N PHE A 520 11.45 -2.55 -18.40
CA PHE A 520 10.01 -2.64 -18.24
C PHE A 520 9.32 -2.39 -19.59
N PRO A 521 8.27 -3.11 -19.98
CA PRO A 521 7.56 -4.20 -19.29
C PRO A 521 8.08 -5.60 -19.65
N ARG A 522 9.15 -5.69 -20.41
CA ARG A 522 9.76 -6.95 -20.82
C ARG A 522 10.64 -7.44 -19.69
N MET A 523 10.02 -8.08 -18.72
CA MET A 523 10.75 -8.66 -17.62
C MET A 523 11.51 -9.88 -18.14
N SER A 524 12.81 -9.72 -18.29
CA SER A 524 13.75 -10.81 -18.55
C SER A 524 14.78 -10.77 -17.45
N THR A 525 14.93 -11.86 -16.73
CA THR A 525 15.95 -12.01 -15.70
C THR A 525 17.27 -12.50 -16.29
N ALA A 526 17.24 -12.99 -17.51
CA ALA A 526 18.45 -13.54 -18.10
C ALA A 526 19.45 -12.44 -18.44
N THR A 527 20.56 -12.43 -17.77
CA THR A 527 21.82 -11.74 -18.14
C THR A 527 21.78 -10.21 -18.09
N ALA A 528 20.97 -9.61 -17.22
CA ALA A 528 20.90 -8.16 -17.17
C ALA A 528 22.12 -7.51 -16.51
N ALA A 529 22.79 -8.17 -15.60
CA ALA A 529 23.91 -7.61 -14.87
C ALA A 529 25.11 -8.57 -14.75
N ASP A 530 26.31 -8.08 -15.04
CA ASP A 530 27.52 -8.78 -14.65
C ASP A 530 27.80 -8.56 -13.16
N PRO A 531 27.84 -9.59 -12.31
CA PRO A 531 28.06 -9.46 -10.88
C PRO A 531 29.41 -8.79 -10.53
N ASN A 532 30.37 -8.82 -11.46
CA ASN A 532 31.69 -8.24 -11.28
C ASN A 532 31.84 -6.84 -11.89
N ALA A 533 30.83 -6.34 -12.61
CA ALA A 533 30.86 -4.98 -13.14
C ALA A 533 30.68 -3.95 -12.04
N ASP A 534 31.24 -2.77 -12.30
CA ASP A 534 31.15 -1.55 -11.47
C ASP A 534 30.64 -0.41 -12.38
N PRO A 535 29.33 -0.30 -12.60
CA PRO A 535 28.77 0.60 -13.59
C PRO A 535 28.89 2.08 -13.25
N ASP A 536 28.96 2.45 -11.98
CA ASP A 536 29.09 3.82 -11.51
C ASP A 536 30.51 4.23 -11.16
N GLY A 537 31.45 3.27 -11.19
CA GLY A 537 32.88 3.52 -11.04
C GLY A 537 33.35 3.82 -9.64
N ASP A 538 32.60 3.42 -8.63
CA ASP A 538 32.91 3.71 -7.24
C ASP A 538 33.83 2.69 -6.56
N GLY A 539 34.21 1.62 -7.29
CA GLY A 539 35.11 0.57 -6.84
C GLY A 539 34.40 -0.63 -6.21
N ARG A 540 33.06 -0.67 -6.26
CA ARG A 540 32.23 -1.80 -5.79
C ARG A 540 31.57 -2.50 -6.98
N THR A 541 31.61 -3.82 -6.94
CA THR A 541 30.93 -4.60 -7.96
C THR A 541 29.43 -4.68 -7.67
N ASN A 542 28.62 -4.96 -8.70
CA ASN A 542 27.20 -5.20 -8.57
C ASN A 542 26.86 -6.20 -7.45
N LEU A 543 27.64 -7.27 -7.33
CA LEU A 543 27.48 -8.29 -6.29
C LEU A 543 27.76 -7.74 -4.88
N GLN A 544 28.74 -6.85 -4.74
CA GLN A 544 29.04 -6.20 -3.47
C GLN A 544 27.91 -5.24 -3.09
N GLU A 545 27.43 -4.46 -4.03
CA GLU A 545 26.35 -3.51 -3.81
C GLU A 545 25.02 -4.19 -3.50
N CYS A 546 24.74 -5.30 -4.20
CA CYS A 546 23.58 -6.12 -3.88
C CYS A 546 23.62 -6.62 -2.42
N ARG A 547 24.75 -7.11 -1.95
CA ARG A 547 24.95 -7.56 -0.56
C ARG A 547 24.84 -6.43 0.44
N ASP A 548 25.37 -5.27 0.10
CA ASP A 548 25.39 -4.09 0.96
C ASP A 548 24.14 -3.21 0.82
N ARG A 549 23.23 -3.59 -0.11
CA ARG A 549 21.97 -2.89 -0.39
C ARG A 549 22.19 -1.44 -0.84
N THR A 550 23.19 -1.24 -1.68
CA THR A 550 23.49 0.02 -2.32
C THR A 550 23.02 0.02 -3.78
N ASN A 551 23.08 1.15 -4.45
CA ASN A 551 22.60 1.31 -5.81
C ASN A 551 23.75 1.23 -6.80
N PRO A 552 23.85 0.17 -7.63
CA PRO A 552 24.98 -0.05 -8.53
C PRO A 552 25.12 0.98 -9.67
N LEU A 553 24.20 1.93 -9.76
CA LEU A 553 24.17 2.96 -10.80
C LEU A 553 24.43 4.37 -10.25
N VAL A 554 24.72 4.47 -8.96
CA VAL A 554 24.96 5.76 -8.29
C VAL A 554 26.14 5.59 -7.35
N ALA A 555 27.30 6.06 -7.80
CA ALA A 555 28.52 6.02 -7.00
C ALA A 555 28.21 6.45 -5.56
N ASP A 556 28.19 5.50 -4.67
CA ASP A 556 28.25 5.76 -3.27
C ASP A 556 29.75 5.73 -2.91
N THR A 557 30.20 6.56 -2.04
CA THR A 557 31.60 6.68 -1.68
C THR A 557 32.11 5.44 -0.95
N ALA A 558 31.87 4.25 -1.48
CA ALA A 558 31.99 3.01 -0.76
C ALA A 558 33.29 2.40 -1.00
N GLY A 559 34.20 2.37 -1.26
CA GLY A 559 35.47 1.59 -1.28
C GLY A 559 36.04 1.35 0.11
N SER A 560 35.97 2.30 0.99
CA SER A 560 36.11 2.17 2.44
C SER A 560 35.55 3.44 3.07
N ASP A 561 34.38 3.36 3.64
CA ASP A 561 33.86 4.46 4.48
C ASP A 561 34.66 4.59 5.77
N VAL A 562 35.68 3.80 5.98
CA VAL A 562 36.62 4.00 7.09
C VAL A 562 37.23 5.38 6.97
N GLY A 563 36.92 6.23 7.97
CA GLY A 563 37.28 7.62 7.98
C GLY A 563 36.27 8.58 7.35
N PHE A 564 35.27 8.07 6.61
CA PHE A 564 34.19 8.90 6.09
C PHE A 564 33.33 9.47 7.22
N VAL A 565 32.92 10.72 7.08
CA VAL A 565 32.11 11.42 8.07
C VAL A 565 30.80 11.87 7.44
N TRP A 566 29.68 11.31 7.93
CA TRP A 566 28.32 11.79 7.62
C TRP A 566 28.00 12.93 8.57
N ARG A 567 27.87 14.14 8.04
CA ARG A 567 27.57 15.32 8.84
C ARG A 567 26.15 15.78 8.58
N LEU A 568 25.42 16.06 9.64
CA LEU A 568 24.12 16.70 9.53
C LEU A 568 24.23 18.04 8.76
N ALA A 569 25.33 18.79 8.98
CA ALA A 569 25.60 20.06 8.31
C ALA A 569 25.83 19.95 6.78
N ASP A 570 26.13 18.75 6.27
CA ASP A 570 26.29 18.51 4.82
C ASP A 570 24.96 18.38 4.09
N LEU A 571 23.82 18.35 4.81
CA LEU A 571 22.51 18.30 4.22
C LEU A 571 22.19 19.61 3.50
N LYS A 572 21.88 19.51 2.21
CA LYS A 572 21.47 20.65 1.39
C LYS A 572 19.97 20.89 1.53
N GLU A 573 19.52 22.10 1.18
CA GLU A 573 18.10 22.48 1.23
C GLU A 573 17.19 21.49 0.47
N GLU A 574 17.68 20.94 -0.63
CA GLU A 574 16.98 19.91 -1.43
C GLU A 574 16.81 18.59 -0.68
N ALA A 575 17.61 18.32 0.34
CA ALA A 575 17.50 17.11 1.16
C ALA A 575 16.30 17.13 2.12
N PHE A 576 15.73 18.30 2.37
CA PHE A 576 14.70 18.52 3.39
C PHE A 576 13.26 18.51 2.86
N VAL A 577 13.04 17.93 1.72
CA VAL A 577 11.69 17.80 1.12
C VAL A 577 10.97 16.51 1.52
N THR A 578 11.65 15.61 2.22
CA THR A 578 11.12 14.31 2.66
C THR A 578 11.68 13.91 4.02
N ASN A 579 11.03 12.98 4.70
CA ASN A 579 11.60 12.25 5.83
C ASN A 579 11.49 10.76 5.50
N PRO A 580 12.59 10.04 5.35
CA PRO A 580 13.98 10.37 5.72
C PRO A 580 14.65 11.43 4.82
N PHE A 581 15.61 12.15 5.40
CA PHE A 581 16.43 13.14 4.72
C PHE A 581 17.63 12.48 4.03
N LYS A 582 18.02 13.04 2.88
CA LYS A 582 19.17 12.55 2.11
C LYS A 582 20.47 13.16 2.61
N ASP A 583 21.50 12.34 2.68
CA ASP A 583 22.86 12.81 2.91
C ASP A 583 23.47 13.45 1.64
N ARG A 584 24.73 13.88 1.71
CA ARG A 584 25.44 14.48 0.56
C ARG A 584 25.66 13.50 -0.61
N THR A 585 25.53 12.20 -0.36
CA THR A 585 25.63 11.14 -1.38
C THR A 585 24.27 10.86 -2.02
N GLY A 586 23.21 11.52 -1.58
CA GLY A 586 21.85 11.36 -2.08
C GLY A 586 21.06 10.22 -1.43
N HIS A 587 21.64 9.56 -0.42
CA HIS A 587 20.98 8.44 0.26
C HIS A 587 20.16 8.91 1.47
N ALA A 588 19.01 8.27 1.68
CA ALA A 588 18.17 8.49 2.85
C ALA A 588 18.80 7.88 4.09
N ARG A 589 19.51 8.72 4.84
CA ARG A 589 20.25 8.28 6.04
C ARG A 589 19.80 8.94 7.32
N TRP A 590 19.11 10.06 7.23
CA TRP A 590 18.72 10.84 8.39
C TRP A 590 17.20 10.80 8.58
N TYR A 591 16.75 10.50 9.78
CA TYR A 591 15.35 10.22 10.09
C TYR A 591 14.87 11.06 11.26
N ALA A 592 13.82 11.84 11.08
CA ALA A 592 13.09 12.45 12.18
C ALA A 592 12.03 11.46 12.68
N ALA A 593 12.03 11.20 13.99
CA ALA A 593 11.13 10.25 14.61
C ALA A 593 10.58 10.76 15.95
N TYR A 594 9.60 10.07 16.48
CA TYR A 594 8.99 10.37 17.78
C TYR A 594 8.51 9.12 18.49
N LYS A 595 8.26 9.25 19.79
CA LYS A 595 7.54 8.26 20.58
C LYS A 595 6.63 8.94 21.58
N TYR A 596 5.38 8.45 21.68
CA TYR A 596 4.46 8.83 22.74
C TYR A 596 4.51 7.83 23.89
N GLY A 597 4.29 8.34 25.11
CA GLY A 597 4.21 7.54 26.32
C GLY A 597 3.61 8.37 27.47
N PRO A 598 3.52 7.79 28.66
CA PRO A 598 3.10 8.52 29.86
C PRO A 598 4.00 9.74 30.08
N ALA A 599 3.39 10.87 30.44
CA ALA A 599 4.15 12.11 30.68
C ALA A 599 5.32 11.88 31.64
N ARG A 600 6.50 12.35 31.24
CA ARG A 600 7.79 12.20 31.94
C ARG A 600 8.35 10.77 32.03
N GLN A 601 7.73 9.81 31.35
CA GLN A 601 8.10 8.39 31.39
C GLN A 601 8.07 7.75 29.99
N VAL A 602 8.30 8.55 28.95
CA VAL A 602 8.38 8.00 27.60
C VAL A 602 9.56 7.03 27.51
N ALA A 603 9.32 5.82 27.01
CA ALA A 603 10.35 4.80 26.97
C ALA A 603 11.40 5.09 25.89
N HIS A 604 12.67 4.89 26.25
CA HIS A 604 13.81 4.87 25.35
C HIS A 604 14.14 3.40 25.02
N ASP A 605 13.38 2.80 24.13
CA ASP A 605 13.42 1.36 23.88
C ASP A 605 13.77 1.00 22.42
N GLY A 606 14.22 1.96 21.65
CA GLY A 606 14.59 1.76 20.24
C GLY A 606 13.40 1.66 19.28
N ASP A 607 12.20 1.69 19.80
CA ASP A 607 10.96 1.52 19.09
C ASP A 607 10.31 2.88 18.82
N TYR A 608 10.74 3.53 17.75
CA TYR A 608 10.40 4.89 17.42
C TYR A 608 9.61 4.97 16.10
N THR A 609 8.66 5.89 16.05
CA THR A 609 7.84 6.12 14.85
C THR A 609 8.43 7.23 14.00
N VAL A 610 8.76 6.96 12.75
CA VAL A 610 9.20 7.98 11.80
C VAL A 610 8.05 8.94 11.51
N MET A 611 8.35 10.25 11.49
CA MET A 611 7.37 11.29 11.25
C MET A 611 6.95 11.37 9.81
N ASP A 612 5.67 11.63 9.58
CA ASP A 612 5.21 12.07 8.28
C ASP A 612 5.75 13.47 7.96
N TRP A 613 6.27 13.66 6.74
CA TRP A 613 6.67 14.98 6.28
C TRP A 613 5.44 15.74 5.80
N ALA A 614 4.98 16.72 6.56
CA ALA A 614 3.94 17.65 6.14
C ALA A 614 4.57 18.78 5.32
N GLY A 615 4.90 18.47 4.06
CA GLY A 615 5.62 19.37 3.19
C GLY A 615 4.82 20.57 2.74
N GLY A 616 5.39 21.75 2.96
CA GLY A 616 5.10 22.97 2.24
C GLY A 616 6.39 23.42 1.54
N ALA A 617 6.67 22.86 0.39
CA ALA A 617 7.95 23.02 -0.32
C ALA A 617 8.25 24.44 -0.83
N ALA A 618 7.39 25.41 -0.68
CA ALA A 618 7.55 26.70 -1.33
C ALA A 618 7.55 27.93 -0.41
N LYS A 619 7.32 27.79 0.87
CA LYS A 619 7.33 28.96 1.80
C LYS A 619 8.17 28.67 3.04
N ALA A 620 9.37 28.45 2.80
CA ALA A 620 10.63 28.35 3.49
C ALA A 620 10.77 29.14 4.81
N ARG A 621 9.90 28.99 5.77
CA ARG A 621 10.20 29.40 7.15
C ARG A 621 9.74 28.42 8.22
N GLN A 622 8.97 27.41 7.89
CA GLN A 622 8.54 26.35 8.81
C GLN A 622 8.16 25.09 8.04
N ALA A 623 9.11 24.45 7.37
CA ALA A 623 8.92 23.07 6.99
C ALA A 623 9.14 22.23 8.23
N GLY A 624 8.10 21.61 8.75
CA GLY A 624 8.18 20.81 9.96
C GLY A 624 7.31 19.55 9.82
N THR A 625 7.81 18.45 10.36
CA THR A 625 7.01 17.26 10.62
C THR A 625 6.41 17.39 12.03
N TYR A 626 5.16 17.04 12.16
CA TYR A 626 4.50 17.03 13.46
C TYR A 626 4.15 15.59 13.85
N ALA A 627 4.50 15.23 15.07
CA ALA A 627 3.98 14.00 15.67
C ALA A 627 2.47 14.15 15.85
N LYS A 628 1.69 13.25 15.24
CA LYS A 628 0.25 13.20 15.47
C LYS A 628 -0.02 12.77 16.91
N ASN A 629 -0.64 13.64 17.69
CA ASN A 629 -1.07 13.28 19.03
C ASN A 629 -2.23 12.28 18.94
N PRO A 630 -2.12 11.08 19.53
CA PRO A 630 -3.20 10.10 19.54
C PRO A 630 -4.50 10.60 20.21
N TRP A 631 -4.42 11.66 21.01
CA TRP A 631 -5.56 12.25 21.74
C TRP A 631 -6.17 13.49 21.06
N GLY A 632 -5.67 13.88 19.90
CA GLY A 632 -6.08 15.10 19.19
C GLY A 632 -5.26 16.33 19.62
N GLY A 633 -4.78 17.09 18.67
CA GLY A 633 -3.93 18.28 18.87
C GLY A 633 -2.52 18.07 18.30
N TYR A 634 -1.74 19.16 18.30
CA TYR A 634 -0.35 19.13 17.80
C TYR A 634 0.58 18.58 18.88
N GLY A 635 1.27 17.50 18.58
CA GLY A 635 2.36 16.92 19.37
C GLY A 635 3.69 17.67 19.21
N GLY A 636 4.79 17.01 19.59
CA GLY A 636 6.15 17.48 19.30
C GLY A 636 6.39 17.67 17.80
N GLY A 637 7.42 18.41 17.41
CA GLY A 637 7.75 18.68 16.02
C GLY A 637 9.25 18.63 15.76
N CYS A 638 9.62 18.39 14.51
CA CYS A 638 10.97 18.52 13.99
C CYS A 638 10.95 19.58 12.89
N SER A 639 11.80 20.57 12.98
CA SER A 639 12.01 21.55 11.92
C SER A 639 13.48 21.59 11.51
N VAL A 640 13.69 21.81 10.23
CA VAL A 640 15.02 21.89 9.65
C VAL A 640 15.20 23.28 9.06
N SER A 641 16.34 23.88 9.31
CA SER A 641 16.70 25.20 8.77
C SER A 641 17.61 25.05 7.55
N THR A 642 17.60 26.05 6.68
CA THR A 642 18.41 26.10 5.46
C THR A 642 19.92 26.02 5.70
N ASN A 643 20.37 26.22 6.93
CA ASN A 643 21.78 26.10 7.33
C ASN A 643 22.13 24.72 7.92
N GLY A 644 21.28 23.72 7.77
CA GLY A 644 21.55 22.36 8.23
C GLY A 644 21.34 22.13 9.74
N THR A 645 20.78 23.09 10.47
CA THR A 645 20.43 22.87 11.87
C THR A 645 19.04 22.26 11.99
N VAL A 646 18.90 21.27 12.88
CA VAL A 646 17.62 20.60 13.17
C VAL A 646 17.13 21.04 14.54
N ALA A 647 15.85 21.43 14.61
CA ALA A 647 15.22 21.74 15.88
C ALA A 647 14.14 20.66 16.19
N LEU A 648 14.27 20.03 17.34
CA LEU A 648 13.32 19.09 17.90
C LEU A 648 12.50 19.78 18.99
N SER A 649 11.19 19.61 18.98
CA SER A 649 10.29 20.20 19.98
C SER A 649 9.65 19.10 20.81
N PRO A 650 10.38 18.50 21.79
CA PRO A 650 9.84 17.43 22.63
C PRO A 650 8.76 17.97 23.58
N ARG A 651 7.90 17.10 24.05
CA ARG A 651 6.91 17.33 25.11
C ARG A 651 7.06 16.29 26.21
N GLN A 652 6.43 16.51 27.36
CA GLN A 652 6.54 15.56 28.49
C GLN A 652 6.04 14.17 28.13
N GLU A 653 5.06 14.07 27.22
CA GLU A 653 4.49 12.85 26.70
C GLU A 653 5.03 12.43 25.31
N CYS A 654 5.95 13.22 24.75
CA CYS A 654 6.44 12.99 23.39
C CYS A 654 7.97 13.18 23.30
N LEU A 655 8.67 12.07 23.19
CA LEU A 655 10.09 12.01 22.86
C LEU A 655 10.31 12.35 21.39
N MET A 656 11.29 13.18 21.09
CA MET A 656 11.62 13.56 19.72
C MET A 656 13.03 13.09 19.38
N LEU A 657 13.21 12.55 18.17
CA LEU A 657 14.45 11.92 17.78
C LEU A 657 14.91 12.36 16.40
N LEU A 658 16.22 12.39 16.23
CA LEU A 658 16.91 12.44 14.94
C LEU A 658 17.83 11.22 14.85
N GLY A 659 17.59 10.36 13.87
CA GLY A 659 18.35 9.14 13.66
C GLY A 659 19.24 9.20 12.43
N TRP A 660 20.32 8.44 12.47
CA TRP A 660 21.19 8.17 11.34
C TRP A 660 21.28 6.67 11.10
N LYS A 661 21.15 6.24 9.84
CA LYS A 661 21.13 4.83 9.41
C LYS A 661 22.49 4.42 8.88
N ALA A 662 23.06 3.37 9.45
CA ALA A 662 24.36 2.84 9.03
C ALA A 662 24.28 2.27 7.61
N PRO A 663 25.17 2.69 6.69
CA PRO A 663 25.22 2.16 5.33
C PRO A 663 25.66 0.70 5.30
N THR A 664 26.65 0.38 6.08
CA THR A 664 27.34 -0.92 6.11
C THR A 664 27.54 -1.38 7.54
N ALA A 665 27.79 -2.67 7.72
CA ALA A 665 28.21 -3.18 9.03
C ALA A 665 29.63 -2.68 9.33
N GLY A 666 29.88 -2.24 10.56
CA GLY A 666 31.19 -1.75 10.95
C GLY A 666 31.20 -1.12 12.35
N THR A 667 32.33 -0.54 12.70
CA THR A 667 32.51 0.20 13.95
C THR A 667 32.45 1.70 13.67
N TYR A 668 31.62 2.41 14.43
CA TYR A 668 31.36 3.83 14.23
C TYR A 668 31.67 4.67 15.47
N ALA A 669 32.01 5.92 15.24
CA ALA A 669 32.08 6.96 16.25
C ALA A 669 31.09 8.05 15.91
N CYS A 670 30.41 8.61 16.90
CA CYS A 670 29.48 9.71 16.67
C CYS A 670 29.64 10.84 17.70
N GLU A 671 29.38 12.05 17.26
CA GLU A 671 29.37 13.26 18.09
C GLU A 671 28.17 14.12 17.73
N ALA A 672 27.38 14.49 18.72
CA ALA A 672 26.27 15.42 18.57
C ALA A 672 26.44 16.62 19.48
N VAL A 673 26.23 17.83 18.95
CA VAL A 673 26.19 19.08 19.70
C VAL A 673 24.81 19.67 19.63
N ALA A 674 24.19 19.90 20.76
CA ALA A 674 22.86 20.44 20.81
C ALA A 674 22.67 21.47 21.93
N THR A 675 21.82 22.45 21.66
CA THR A 675 21.50 23.56 22.59
C THR A 675 20.03 23.45 23.00
N GLY A 676 19.77 23.45 24.30
CA GLY A 676 18.44 23.50 24.87
C GLY A 676 17.72 24.81 24.54
N GLY A 677 16.45 24.74 24.19
CA GLY A 677 15.61 25.90 23.89
C GLY A 677 15.38 26.77 25.14
N LYS A 678 15.00 28.04 24.93
CA LYS A 678 14.65 28.94 26.03
C LYS A 678 13.40 28.44 26.75
N GLY A 679 13.47 28.36 28.11
CA GLY A 679 12.36 27.95 28.95
C GLY A 679 12.81 27.52 30.34
N HIS A 680 11.86 27.09 31.17
CA HIS A 680 12.14 26.62 32.54
C HIS A 680 12.30 25.10 32.58
N GLY A 681 13.23 24.61 33.38
CA GLY A 681 13.50 23.17 33.55
C GLY A 681 14.69 22.69 32.69
N SER A 682 14.94 21.40 32.76
CA SER A 682 16.00 20.71 32.00
C SER A 682 15.43 19.76 30.99
N GLN A 683 16.15 19.55 29.91
CA GLN A 683 15.86 18.55 28.89
C GLN A 683 16.93 17.46 28.98
N ARG A 684 16.51 16.23 28.79
CA ARG A 684 17.43 15.11 28.72
C ARG A 684 17.75 14.84 27.26
N LEU A 685 19.02 14.80 26.94
CA LEU A 685 19.52 14.43 25.61
C LEU A 685 20.27 13.11 25.71
N SER A 686 20.07 12.22 24.75
CA SER A 686 20.77 10.93 24.70
C SER A 686 21.20 10.57 23.28
N LEU A 687 22.33 9.85 23.18
CA LEU A 687 22.68 9.03 22.00
C LEU A 687 22.33 7.59 22.30
N GLU A 688 21.70 6.90 21.34
CA GLU A 688 21.09 5.59 21.56
C GLU A 688 21.31 4.62 20.39
N GLN A 689 21.48 3.33 20.72
CA GLN A 689 21.46 2.20 19.81
C GLN A 689 20.44 1.19 20.31
N GLY A 690 19.30 1.07 19.63
CA GLY A 690 18.21 0.24 20.14
C GLY A 690 17.78 0.67 21.55
N THR A 691 17.87 -0.24 22.52
CA THR A 691 17.59 0.04 23.95
C THR A 691 18.78 0.54 24.74
N ARG A 692 19.94 0.61 24.11
CA ARG A 692 21.19 0.99 24.79
C ARG A 692 21.44 2.48 24.68
N GLU A 693 21.53 3.16 25.80
CA GLU A 693 22.00 4.53 25.88
C GLU A 693 23.54 4.56 25.84
N LEU A 694 24.09 5.31 24.89
CA LEU A 694 25.52 5.42 24.64
C LEU A 694 26.13 6.60 25.39
N ASP A 695 25.45 7.76 25.41
CA ASP A 695 25.78 8.94 26.19
C ASP A 695 24.51 9.70 26.55
N VAL A 696 24.50 10.33 27.73
CA VAL A 696 23.33 11.06 28.26
C VAL A 696 23.77 12.37 28.91
N LYS A 697 23.08 13.45 28.56
CA LYS A 697 23.30 14.79 29.18
C LYS A 697 21.95 15.41 29.55
N ALA A 698 21.99 16.24 30.59
CA ALA A 698 20.89 17.15 30.91
C ALA A 698 21.32 18.57 30.56
N VAL A 699 20.45 19.30 29.83
CA VAL A 699 20.70 20.70 29.45
C VAL A 699 19.58 21.60 29.95
N LYS A 700 19.89 22.75 30.45
CA LYS A 700 18.95 23.83 30.76
C LYS A 700 18.76 24.75 29.55
N GLY A 701 17.76 25.61 29.62
CA GLY A 701 17.48 26.55 28.53
C GLY A 701 18.67 27.42 28.14
N GLY A 702 19.11 27.33 26.90
CA GLY A 702 20.27 28.07 26.37
C GLY A 702 21.63 27.43 26.62
N GLU A 703 21.70 26.34 27.39
CA GLU A 703 22.94 25.57 27.56
C GLU A 703 23.16 24.62 26.38
N SER A 704 24.43 24.44 26.00
CA SER A 704 24.83 23.48 24.98
C SER A 704 25.49 22.25 25.63
N ALA A 705 25.24 21.08 25.05
CA ALA A 705 25.90 19.85 25.43
C ALA A 705 26.49 19.15 24.21
N THR A 706 27.61 18.47 24.43
CA THR A 706 28.19 17.54 23.46
C THR A 706 28.01 16.13 23.97
N LEU A 707 27.40 15.30 23.14
CA LEU A 707 27.26 13.86 23.36
C LEU A 707 28.24 13.14 22.44
N ARG A 708 28.83 12.04 22.92
CA ARG A 708 29.81 11.25 22.15
C ARG A 708 29.66 9.78 22.42
N ALA A 709 29.87 8.99 21.37
CA ALA A 709 30.01 7.55 21.48
C ALA A 709 31.05 7.07 20.48
N ASP A 710 32.03 6.30 20.97
CA ASP A 710 33.08 5.70 20.17
C ASP A 710 32.97 4.17 20.21
N GLY A 711 33.45 3.49 19.16
CA GLY A 711 33.48 2.04 19.10
C GLY A 711 32.10 1.38 19.04
N VAL A 712 31.12 2.06 18.43
CA VAL A 712 29.75 1.55 18.31
C VAL A 712 29.69 0.58 17.14
N ALA A 713 29.52 -0.71 17.43
CA ALA A 713 29.33 -1.72 16.40
C ALA A 713 27.89 -1.65 15.89
N LEU A 714 27.73 -1.40 14.58
CA LEU A 714 26.44 -1.35 13.89
C LEU A 714 26.39 -2.37 12.76
N LYS A 715 25.22 -2.94 12.56
CA LYS A 715 24.91 -3.70 11.34
C LYS A 715 24.49 -2.74 10.22
N ALA A 716 24.57 -3.18 8.98
CA ALA A 716 23.97 -2.44 7.86
C ALA A 716 22.48 -2.21 8.13
N GLY A 717 22.04 -0.95 7.96
CA GLY A 717 20.66 -0.56 8.23
C GLY A 717 20.32 -0.27 9.69
N GLU A 718 21.22 -0.52 10.64
CA GLU A 718 20.99 -0.22 12.06
C GLU A 718 21.08 1.28 12.32
N MET A 719 20.34 1.73 13.34
CA MET A 719 20.18 3.16 13.64
C MET A 719 20.96 3.61 14.84
N LEU A 720 21.57 4.80 14.71
CA LEU A 720 21.98 5.64 15.82
C LEU A 720 20.96 6.76 16.00
N TRP A 721 20.48 6.96 17.21
CA TRP A 721 19.50 7.98 17.54
C TRP A 721 20.07 9.06 18.45
N PHE A 722 19.79 10.30 18.11
CA PHE A 722 19.84 11.41 19.05
C PHE A 722 18.41 11.65 19.54
N ALA A 723 18.20 11.55 20.85
CA ALA A 723 16.89 11.72 21.45
C ALA A 723 16.84 12.98 22.34
N ALA A 724 15.74 13.71 22.25
CA ALA A 724 15.42 14.86 23.07
C ALA A 724 14.16 14.59 23.87
N ASP A 725 14.29 14.54 25.20
CA ASP A 725 13.23 14.26 26.16
C ASP A 725 13.00 15.48 27.07
N ALA A 726 11.77 15.96 27.11
CA ALA A 726 11.36 17.16 27.83
C ALA A 726 10.92 16.89 29.29
N ARG A 727 11.40 15.80 29.92
CA ARG A 727 10.94 15.30 31.23
C ARG A 727 10.58 16.34 32.26
N ASP A 728 11.47 17.34 32.46
CA ASP A 728 11.34 18.32 33.54
C ASP A 728 11.04 19.74 33.03
N SER A 729 10.71 19.88 31.76
CA SER A 729 10.44 21.17 31.15
C SER A 729 8.94 21.43 30.98
N TRP A 730 8.54 22.71 31.14
CA TRP A 730 7.19 23.17 30.91
C TRP A 730 7.08 23.91 29.57
N GLY A 731 6.15 23.45 28.71
CA GLY A 731 5.88 24.08 27.43
C GLY A 731 6.67 23.48 26.24
N MET A 732 6.46 24.02 25.06
CA MET A 732 7.20 23.66 23.84
C MET A 732 8.61 24.28 23.90
N GLN A 733 9.59 23.50 24.29
CA GLN A 733 10.97 23.89 24.30
C GLN A 733 11.72 23.12 23.21
N GLY A 734 12.20 23.86 22.20
CA GLY A 734 12.96 23.25 21.13
C GLY A 734 14.38 22.90 21.61
N VAL A 735 14.89 21.77 21.19
CA VAL A 735 16.31 21.43 21.22
C VAL A 735 16.86 21.67 19.84
N ARG A 736 17.90 22.49 19.70
CA ARG A 736 18.54 22.71 18.41
C ARG A 736 19.80 21.87 18.33
N ILE A 737 19.83 20.97 17.35
CA ILE A 737 20.99 20.15 17.01
C ILE A 737 21.83 20.98 16.04
N GLU A 738 23.00 21.39 16.48
CA GLU A 738 23.93 22.21 15.70
C GLU A 738 24.90 21.35 14.91
N ARG A 739 25.21 20.16 15.43
CA ARG A 739 26.05 19.16 14.80
C ARG A 739 25.58 17.75 15.17
N PHE A 740 25.59 16.86 14.21
CA PHE A 740 25.54 15.43 14.44
C PHE A 740 26.38 14.78 13.34
N ASP A 741 27.57 14.37 13.74
CA ASP A 741 28.55 13.74 12.87
C ASP A 741 28.67 12.27 13.24
N VAL A 742 28.63 11.41 12.25
CA VAL A 742 28.88 9.97 12.38
C VAL A 742 30.03 9.60 11.49
N ARG A 743 31.02 8.90 12.03
CA ARG A 743 32.22 8.48 11.31
C ARG A 743 32.41 6.98 11.44
N ARG A 744 32.64 6.30 10.34
CA ARG A 744 33.10 4.92 10.38
C ARG A 744 34.57 4.87 10.76
N VAL A 745 34.91 4.00 11.71
CA VAL A 745 36.30 3.88 12.24
C VAL A 745 36.92 2.53 11.87
N GLU A 746 36.08 1.51 11.62
CA GLU A 746 36.49 0.18 11.14
C GLU A 746 35.39 -0.44 10.26
#